data_68a1d93c615ff85e97c76f4715e6bcbb
#
_entry.id   68a1d93c615ff85e97c76f4715e6bcbb
#
_cell.length_a   1.000
_cell.length_b   1.000
_cell.length_c   1.000
_cell.angle_alpha   90.00
_cell.angle_beta   90.00
_cell.angle_gamma   90.00
#
_symmetry.space_group_name_H-M   'P 1'
#
loop_
_entity.id
_entity.type
_entity.pdbx_description
1 polymer ?
#
loop_
_entity_poly.entity_id
_entity_poly.type
_entity_poly.pdbx_seq_one_letter_code
_entity_poly.pdbx_strand_id
1 'polypeptide(L)'
;LLTPTEISIPLTDAGIEPLLASERSAWNSWDDDQRHTLSASQDHYWHQRHQSARQWLASRPSPIDRDQGDSQEIDRMIQHRIDALAVQQQESREAPNPLASSAVSILQRHCVRCHGPQQVGGLDLQHRDGLLAGGDSGEAAVDLEDRSSSPLLQRIVHTDPALRMPPTGSGLGEADRQVLQAWVAQGAIWTSEVVLPERLVATPLLDDAAFLRRATLDAIGLLPTEEELQQFLADPSDDKRFRAIDRLLADPRHADVWIPYWQDVLAENPTLINASLNSTGPFRWFLADALRDRKPIDRWVTELVMMRGNPHTGGSAGFGMAAENDAPMASKVQILAGAFLGMQMQCARCHDAPYHRTTQRDLFGLAAMLDRKTSGVPASSRVPAAFFELPGRQPLIRATLRPDETVSPHWPLRQVTGLDDSPALDPLLTDPSDSRQRLALLLTSPENKRFAQVVANRVWRRLIGAGLMEPPDDWEGATPSHPELLQWLADRLVASGYQVEAIERLVMQSQLYQRTATDLPVPLDPLQRTFHAPQKRRMTAEQLVDSLHRATGKSIDSEELTFDPDGRRAADNRLSLGFPSRAWMMASLNNERDRPSLDLPRAGLVAEVMQAFGWEGARQMPRTDRPLDPDPLQPGILAQGHLVQHLTRATEGSPLAQMALDAPSPQALVDQLFQRCLTRSPSPDEAAPLVAALEEGFDKRTRAEELVQPTPIDELLPRVTWSNHLVPQATTIQMEMQRRARRGPAADARLEPLWRERYEDVVWSLINASEFVWIP
;
A
#
# COMPACT_ATOMS: atom_id res chain seq x y z
N LEU A 1 4.81 27.03 30.52
CA LEU A 1 5.41 27.87 29.46
C LEU A 1 5.23 29.34 29.87
N LEU A 2 6.27 29.93 30.40
CA LEU A 2 6.32 31.37 30.75
C LEU A 2 6.89 32.08 29.50
N THR A 3 6.06 32.67 28.70
CA THR A 3 6.53 33.61 27.69
C THR A 3 6.90 34.92 28.34
N PRO A 4 8.02 35.55 27.98
CA PRO A 4 8.47 36.81 28.60
C PRO A 4 7.66 38.04 28.16
N THR A 5 6.54 37.87 27.51
CA THR A 5 5.71 38.98 27.03
C THR A 5 4.49 39.17 27.91
N GLU A 6 4.13 40.42 28.15
CA GLU A 6 3.00 40.87 28.99
C GLU A 6 1.60 40.46 28.49
N ILE A 7 1.52 39.48 27.59
CA ILE A 7 0.26 38.99 27.03
C ILE A 7 -0.23 37.83 27.88
N SER A 8 -1.29 38.09 28.63
CA SER A 8 -2.02 37.06 29.38
C SER A 8 -2.75 36.15 28.38
N ILE A 9 -2.34 34.89 28.27
CA ILE A 9 -3.02 33.89 27.47
C ILE A 9 -4.05 33.20 28.36
N PRO A 10 -5.34 33.20 27.98
CA PRO A 10 -6.34 32.43 28.70
C PRO A 10 -5.98 30.94 28.72
N LEU A 11 -6.04 30.30 29.87
CA LEU A 11 -5.82 28.85 30.02
C LEU A 11 -7.07 28.07 29.58
N THR A 12 -7.53 28.34 28.37
CA THR A 12 -8.62 27.65 27.69
C THR A 12 -8.05 27.04 26.43
N ASP A 13 -8.68 25.99 25.89
CA ASP A 13 -8.27 25.35 24.64
C ASP A 13 -8.15 26.37 23.51
N ALA A 14 -9.13 27.27 23.37
CA ALA A 14 -9.12 28.35 22.39
C ALA A 14 -7.95 29.36 22.57
N GLY A 15 -7.46 29.53 23.79
CA GLY A 15 -6.31 30.43 24.07
C GLY A 15 -4.95 29.73 23.89
N ILE A 16 -4.88 28.45 24.20
CA ILE A 16 -3.63 27.67 24.19
C ILE A 16 -3.35 27.11 22.79
N GLU A 17 -4.38 26.66 22.05
CA GLU A 17 -4.21 26.02 20.74
C GLU A 17 -3.44 26.87 19.72
N PRO A 18 -3.71 28.17 19.54
CA PRO A 18 -2.91 29.01 18.64
C PRO A 18 -1.44 29.10 19.04
N LEU A 19 -1.15 29.12 20.34
CA LEU A 19 0.21 29.13 20.85
C LEU A 19 0.93 27.80 20.54
N LEU A 20 0.27 26.68 20.82
CA LEU A 20 0.80 25.36 20.52
C LEU A 20 1.02 25.16 19.01
N ALA A 21 0.09 25.64 18.19
CA ALA A 21 0.23 25.60 16.73
C ALA A 21 1.43 26.43 16.24
N SER A 22 1.60 27.64 16.81
CA SER A 22 2.75 28.51 16.50
C SER A 22 4.08 27.88 16.91
N GLU A 23 4.17 27.34 18.12
CA GLU A 23 5.37 26.67 18.60
C GLU A 23 5.68 25.41 17.79
N ARG A 24 4.68 24.61 17.47
CA ARG A 24 4.82 23.43 16.59
C ARG A 24 5.34 23.82 15.22
N SER A 25 4.78 24.89 14.64
CA SER A 25 5.24 25.42 13.34
C SER A 25 6.70 25.87 13.39
N ALA A 26 7.10 26.59 14.43
CA ALA A 26 8.47 27.04 14.62
C ALA A 26 9.45 25.86 14.77
N TRP A 27 9.07 24.84 15.54
CA TRP A 27 9.88 23.62 15.67
C TRP A 27 9.98 22.83 14.37
N ASN A 28 8.89 22.70 13.63
CA ASN A 28 8.90 22.03 12.32
C ASN A 28 9.83 22.76 11.34
N SER A 29 9.74 24.08 11.27
CA SER A 29 10.62 24.88 10.43
C SER A 29 12.10 24.73 10.81
N TRP A 30 12.41 24.80 12.11
CA TRP A 30 13.78 24.59 12.59
C TRP A 30 14.29 23.18 12.27
N ASP A 31 13.44 22.15 12.42
CA ASP A 31 13.79 20.77 12.14
C ASP A 31 14.03 20.54 10.64
N ASP A 32 13.19 21.11 9.80
CA ASP A 32 13.33 21.09 8.35
C ASP A 32 14.67 21.76 7.92
N ASP A 33 14.99 22.91 8.49
CA ASP A 33 16.25 23.62 8.20
C ASP A 33 17.48 22.80 8.62
N GLN A 34 17.46 22.17 9.81
CA GLN A 34 18.54 21.29 10.26
C GLN A 34 18.70 20.09 9.34
N ARG A 35 17.61 19.43 8.98
CA ARG A 35 17.59 18.26 8.11
C ARG A 35 18.10 18.60 6.71
N HIS A 36 17.65 19.71 6.14
CA HIS A 36 18.11 20.18 4.83
C HIS A 36 19.60 20.54 4.85
N THR A 37 20.08 21.20 5.89
CA THR A 37 21.52 21.54 6.06
C THR A 37 22.38 20.27 6.10
N LEU A 38 21.98 19.28 6.88
CA LEU A 38 22.68 18.00 6.96
C LEU A 38 22.63 17.22 5.64
N SER A 39 21.49 17.23 4.99
CA SER A 39 21.27 16.59 3.68
C SER A 39 22.15 17.22 2.62
N ALA A 40 22.20 18.55 2.56
CA ALA A 40 22.99 19.31 1.60
C ALA A 40 24.49 18.99 1.63
N SER A 41 25.01 18.59 2.79
CA SER A 41 26.41 18.17 2.92
C SER A 41 26.79 16.97 2.04
N GLN A 42 25.79 16.16 1.64
CA GLN A 42 25.96 14.97 0.81
C GLN A 42 25.58 15.21 -0.67
N ASP A 43 25.07 16.38 -1.03
CA ASP A 43 24.54 16.64 -2.36
C ASP A 43 25.58 16.49 -3.47
N HIS A 44 26.84 16.88 -3.20
CA HIS A 44 27.92 16.69 -4.16
C HIS A 44 28.14 15.21 -4.49
N TYR A 45 28.15 14.34 -3.49
CA TYR A 45 28.28 12.90 -3.68
C TYR A 45 27.13 12.33 -4.51
N TRP A 46 25.89 12.70 -4.16
CA TRP A 46 24.70 12.21 -4.86
C TRP A 46 24.61 12.75 -6.29
N HIS A 47 24.99 14.01 -6.51
CA HIS A 47 25.08 14.58 -7.85
C HIS A 47 26.06 13.80 -8.75
N GLN A 48 27.27 13.51 -8.27
CA GLN A 48 28.24 12.72 -9.00
C GLN A 48 27.73 11.30 -9.27
N ARG A 49 27.10 10.69 -8.29
CA ARG A 49 26.54 9.34 -8.43
C ARG A 49 25.44 9.28 -9.48
N HIS A 50 24.51 10.22 -9.47
CA HIS A 50 23.46 10.33 -10.49
C HIS A 50 24.02 10.66 -11.88
N GLN A 51 25.05 11.47 -11.95
CA GLN A 51 25.74 11.74 -13.21
C GLN A 51 26.39 10.46 -13.78
N SER A 52 27.07 9.69 -12.96
CA SER A 52 27.64 8.40 -13.36
C SER A 52 26.56 7.42 -13.80
N ALA A 53 25.42 7.38 -13.11
CA ALA A 53 24.28 6.54 -13.48
C ALA A 53 23.72 6.92 -14.87
N ARG A 54 23.58 8.21 -15.17
CA ARG A 54 23.15 8.67 -16.50
C ARG A 54 24.16 8.35 -17.59
N GLN A 55 25.46 8.50 -17.31
CA GLN A 55 26.54 8.11 -18.25
C GLN A 55 26.53 6.62 -18.54
N TRP A 56 26.36 5.79 -17.49
CA TRP A 56 26.22 4.35 -17.64
C TRP A 56 24.99 4.01 -18.50
N LEU A 57 23.85 4.63 -18.22
CA LEU A 57 22.63 4.43 -19.00
C LEU A 57 22.85 4.83 -20.48
N ALA A 58 23.50 5.94 -20.75
CA ALA A 58 23.78 6.41 -22.11
C ALA A 58 24.74 5.49 -22.88
N SER A 59 25.62 4.76 -22.20
CA SER A 59 26.57 3.82 -22.81
C SER A 59 25.92 2.50 -23.26
N ARG A 60 24.69 2.21 -22.82
CA ARG A 60 23.98 0.95 -23.15
C ARG A 60 23.22 1.10 -24.47
N PRO A 61 23.21 0.07 -25.34
CA PRO A 61 22.29 0.03 -26.45
C PRO A 61 20.83 0.03 -25.92
N SER A 62 19.99 0.88 -26.47
CA SER A 62 18.56 0.86 -26.18
C SER A 62 17.79 0.58 -27.45
N PRO A 63 16.87 -0.39 -27.46
CA PRO A 63 16.00 -0.61 -28.60
C PRO A 63 14.94 0.49 -28.77
N ILE A 64 14.78 1.34 -27.76
CA ILE A 64 13.78 2.40 -27.72
C ILE A 64 14.49 3.74 -27.70
N ASP A 65 13.98 4.70 -28.46
CA ASP A 65 14.49 6.07 -28.49
C ASP A 65 14.38 6.69 -27.08
N ARG A 66 15.54 6.93 -26.47
CA ARG A 66 15.62 7.50 -25.11
C ARG A 66 15.25 8.97 -25.05
N ASP A 67 15.27 9.67 -26.18
CA ASP A 67 14.92 11.08 -26.24
C ASP A 67 13.40 11.31 -26.30
N GLN A 68 12.63 10.29 -26.63
CA GLN A 68 11.17 10.31 -26.53
C GLN A 68 10.72 9.99 -25.11
N GLY A 69 10.78 10.99 -24.23
CA GLY A 69 10.34 10.92 -22.83
C GLY A 69 8.85 11.18 -22.63
N ASP A 70 8.00 10.79 -23.58
CA ASP A 70 6.58 11.11 -23.61
C ASP A 70 5.72 9.98 -23.02
N SER A 71 4.69 10.34 -22.28
CA SER A 71 3.66 9.41 -21.79
C SER A 71 2.99 8.60 -22.91
N GLN A 72 2.96 9.12 -24.12
CA GLN A 72 2.46 8.43 -25.32
C GLN A 72 3.26 7.16 -25.66
N GLU A 73 4.52 7.03 -25.17
CA GLU A 73 5.31 5.82 -25.36
C GLU A 73 4.69 4.63 -24.61
N ILE A 74 4.15 4.87 -23.42
CA ILE A 74 3.41 3.85 -22.67
C ILE A 74 2.24 3.32 -23.52
N ASP A 75 1.43 4.23 -24.06
CA ASP A 75 0.27 3.87 -24.86
C ASP A 75 0.67 3.13 -26.14
N ARG A 76 1.78 3.55 -26.79
CA ARG A 76 2.32 2.86 -27.99
C ARG A 76 2.79 1.44 -27.68
N MET A 77 3.52 1.23 -26.59
CA MET A 77 3.99 -0.11 -26.21
C MET A 77 2.82 -1.03 -25.83
N ILE A 78 1.83 -0.52 -25.13
CA ILE A 78 0.61 -1.26 -24.80
C ILE A 78 -0.14 -1.64 -26.08
N GLN A 79 -0.35 -0.69 -27.00
CA GLN A 79 -1.05 -0.96 -28.27
C GLN A 79 -0.28 -1.95 -29.12
N HIS A 80 1.05 -1.81 -29.24
CA HIS A 80 1.88 -2.76 -29.96
C HIS A 80 1.74 -4.19 -29.42
N ARG A 81 1.68 -4.35 -28.10
CA ARG A 81 1.47 -5.66 -27.47
C ARG A 81 0.09 -6.23 -27.78
N ILE A 82 -0.96 -5.41 -27.74
CA ILE A 82 -2.33 -5.79 -28.10
C ILE A 82 -2.37 -6.26 -29.56
N ASP A 83 -1.78 -5.51 -30.47
CA ASP A 83 -1.74 -5.82 -31.89
C ASP A 83 -0.95 -7.11 -32.16
N ALA A 84 0.20 -7.31 -31.51
CA ALA A 84 0.98 -8.55 -31.63
C ALA A 84 0.21 -9.79 -31.16
N LEU A 85 -0.55 -9.68 -30.07
CA LEU A 85 -1.41 -10.75 -29.58
C LEU A 85 -2.59 -11.02 -30.56
N ALA A 86 -3.17 -9.98 -31.14
CA ALA A 86 -4.24 -10.10 -32.12
C ALA A 86 -3.76 -10.84 -33.39
N VAL A 87 -2.55 -10.54 -33.88
CA VAL A 87 -1.92 -11.24 -35.01
C VAL A 87 -1.66 -12.73 -34.66
N GLN A 88 -1.07 -12.98 -33.50
CA GLN A 88 -0.82 -14.34 -33.02
C GLN A 88 -2.09 -15.17 -32.93
N GLN A 89 -3.22 -14.56 -32.52
CA GLN A 89 -4.53 -15.24 -32.51
C GLN A 89 -5.05 -15.52 -33.89
N GLN A 90 -4.84 -14.65 -34.87
CA GLN A 90 -5.25 -14.88 -36.24
C GLN A 90 -4.47 -16.03 -36.87
N GLU A 91 -3.19 -16.14 -36.60
CA GLU A 91 -2.33 -17.22 -37.07
C GLU A 91 -2.61 -18.56 -36.38
N SER A 92 -3.05 -18.53 -35.10
CA SER A 92 -3.41 -19.73 -34.30
C SER A 92 -4.83 -20.22 -34.54
N ARG A 93 -5.59 -19.69 -35.51
CA ARG A 93 -6.95 -20.12 -35.87
C ARG A 93 -6.96 -21.44 -36.65
N GLU A 94 -6.39 -22.49 -36.12
CA GLU A 94 -7.00 -23.81 -36.19
C GLU A 94 -8.33 -23.74 -35.42
N ALA A 95 -9.39 -24.33 -35.94
CA ALA A 95 -10.75 -24.19 -35.43
C ALA A 95 -10.81 -24.30 -33.89
N PRO A 96 -11.40 -23.34 -33.18
CA PRO A 96 -11.40 -23.36 -31.74
C PRO A 96 -11.93 -24.69 -31.21
N ASN A 97 -11.20 -25.37 -30.35
CA ASN A 97 -11.70 -26.53 -29.64
C ASN A 97 -12.50 -26.08 -28.42
N PRO A 98 -13.84 -25.94 -28.52
CA PRO A 98 -14.65 -25.38 -27.43
C PRO A 98 -14.56 -26.21 -26.15
N LEU A 99 -14.26 -27.50 -26.28
CA LEU A 99 -14.12 -28.41 -25.17
C LEU A 99 -12.82 -28.13 -24.41
N ALA A 100 -11.71 -27.88 -25.13
CA ALA A 100 -10.42 -27.51 -24.51
C ALA A 100 -10.53 -26.17 -23.78
N SER A 101 -11.12 -25.15 -24.37
CA SER A 101 -11.33 -23.83 -23.76
C SER A 101 -12.20 -23.93 -22.49
N SER A 102 -13.27 -24.75 -22.54
CA SER A 102 -14.12 -24.99 -21.37
C SER A 102 -13.35 -25.71 -20.23
N ALA A 103 -12.57 -26.73 -20.57
CA ALA A 103 -11.77 -27.48 -19.61
C ALA A 103 -10.70 -26.60 -18.94
N VAL A 104 -9.93 -25.82 -19.71
CA VAL A 104 -8.95 -24.88 -19.18
C VAL A 104 -9.61 -23.84 -18.27
N SER A 105 -10.78 -23.31 -18.63
CA SER A 105 -11.54 -22.38 -17.78
C SER A 105 -11.98 -23.01 -16.44
N ILE A 106 -12.33 -24.30 -16.44
CA ILE A 106 -12.66 -25.05 -15.23
C ILE A 106 -11.41 -25.23 -14.36
N LEU A 107 -10.27 -25.61 -14.94
CA LEU A 107 -9.00 -25.73 -14.21
C LEU A 107 -8.58 -24.41 -13.58
N GLN A 108 -8.67 -23.32 -14.32
CA GLN A 108 -8.36 -21.97 -13.84
C GLN A 108 -9.24 -21.57 -12.64
N ARG A 109 -10.54 -21.84 -12.73
CA ARG A 109 -11.51 -21.44 -11.72
C ARG A 109 -11.40 -22.25 -10.44
N HIS A 110 -11.13 -23.55 -10.54
CA HIS A 110 -11.26 -24.48 -9.42
C HIS A 110 -9.94 -25.12 -8.93
N CYS A 111 -8.89 -25.14 -9.75
CA CYS A 111 -7.67 -25.91 -9.47
C CYS A 111 -6.41 -25.03 -9.36
N VAL A 112 -6.25 -24.04 -10.25
CA VAL A 112 -5.04 -23.21 -10.35
C VAL A 112 -4.80 -22.36 -9.09
N ARG A 113 -5.84 -22.07 -8.30
CA ARG A 113 -5.66 -21.39 -7.00
C ARG A 113 -4.65 -22.11 -6.08
N CYS A 114 -4.63 -23.46 -6.11
CA CYS A 114 -3.70 -24.27 -5.31
C CYS A 114 -2.59 -24.89 -6.18
N HIS A 115 -2.94 -25.35 -7.39
CA HIS A 115 -2.03 -26.03 -8.31
C HIS A 115 -1.58 -25.09 -9.46
N GLY A 116 -1.33 -23.84 -9.16
CA GLY A 116 -0.77 -22.82 -10.04
C GLY A 116 0.53 -22.31 -9.45
N PRO A 117 0.69 -21.00 -9.21
CA PRO A 117 1.94 -20.44 -8.69
C PRO A 117 2.39 -21.02 -7.36
N GLN A 118 1.44 -21.51 -6.54
CA GLN A 118 1.73 -22.13 -5.25
C GLN A 118 2.20 -23.59 -5.37
N GLN A 119 1.95 -24.24 -6.50
CA GLN A 119 2.32 -25.63 -6.81
C GLN A 119 2.08 -26.60 -5.63
N VAL A 120 0.93 -26.49 -4.98
CA VAL A 120 0.61 -27.38 -3.85
C VAL A 120 0.70 -28.85 -4.28
N GLY A 121 1.54 -29.63 -3.61
CA GLY A 121 1.85 -31.01 -4.00
C GLY A 121 2.71 -31.11 -5.26
N GLY A 122 3.51 -30.07 -5.58
CA GLY A 122 4.40 -30.04 -6.72
C GLY A 122 3.70 -29.98 -8.09
N LEU A 123 2.35 -29.86 -8.13
CA LEU A 123 1.56 -29.93 -9.36
C LEU A 123 1.29 -28.52 -9.91
N ASP A 124 1.64 -28.30 -11.17
CA ASP A 124 1.32 -27.09 -11.93
C ASP A 124 0.24 -27.39 -12.99
N LEU A 125 -0.92 -26.76 -12.81
CA LEU A 125 -2.06 -26.86 -13.75
C LEU A 125 -2.26 -25.58 -14.59
N GLN A 126 -1.28 -24.71 -14.68
CA GLN A 126 -1.31 -23.52 -15.53
C GLN A 126 -0.99 -23.85 -16.99
N HIS A 127 -0.21 -24.92 -17.21
CA HIS A 127 0.28 -25.32 -18.52
C HIS A 127 0.10 -26.81 -18.74
N ARG A 128 -0.03 -27.22 -20.00
CA ARG A 128 -0.15 -28.63 -20.38
C ARG A 128 1.04 -29.48 -19.91
N ASP A 129 2.25 -28.92 -19.99
CA ASP A 129 3.45 -29.63 -19.58
C ASP A 129 3.46 -29.96 -18.09
N GLY A 130 2.99 -29.06 -17.23
CA GLY A 130 2.83 -29.32 -15.80
C GLY A 130 1.77 -30.38 -15.50
N LEU A 131 0.67 -30.39 -16.27
CA LEU A 131 -0.36 -31.45 -16.18
C LEU A 131 0.22 -32.84 -16.51
N LEU A 132 1.08 -32.92 -17.51
CA LEU A 132 1.70 -34.18 -17.96
C LEU A 132 2.94 -34.57 -17.13
N ALA A 133 3.63 -33.60 -16.54
CA ALA A 133 4.76 -33.85 -15.63
C ALA A 133 4.29 -34.41 -14.28
N GLY A 134 3.08 -34.01 -13.83
CA GLY A 134 2.55 -34.39 -12.53
C GLY A 134 3.15 -33.59 -11.37
N GLY A 135 2.92 -34.07 -10.15
CA GLY A 135 3.40 -33.44 -8.93
C GLY A 135 4.26 -34.38 -8.08
N ASP A 136 4.32 -34.13 -6.77
CA ASP A 136 5.13 -34.89 -5.80
C ASP A 136 4.79 -36.38 -5.73
N SER A 137 3.64 -36.81 -6.26
CA SER A 137 3.30 -38.22 -6.40
C SER A 137 4.13 -38.97 -7.43
N GLY A 138 4.80 -38.24 -8.34
CA GLY A 138 5.54 -38.80 -9.46
C GLY A 138 4.66 -39.34 -10.59
N GLU A 139 3.33 -39.16 -10.51
CA GLU A 139 2.36 -39.58 -11.53
C GLU A 139 1.85 -38.35 -12.31
N ALA A 140 1.70 -38.48 -13.62
CA ALA A 140 1.08 -37.45 -14.44
C ALA A 140 -0.37 -37.20 -13.99
N ALA A 141 -0.79 -35.94 -13.90
CA ALA A 141 -2.19 -35.65 -13.56
C ALA A 141 -3.17 -36.14 -14.63
N VAL A 142 -2.72 -36.20 -15.90
CA VAL A 142 -3.42 -36.86 -17.00
C VAL A 142 -2.48 -37.89 -17.63
N ASP A 143 -2.90 -39.15 -17.60
CA ASP A 143 -2.24 -40.23 -18.29
C ASP A 143 -2.73 -40.30 -19.75
N LEU A 144 -1.82 -40.11 -20.70
CA LEU A 144 -2.18 -40.14 -22.13
C LEU A 144 -2.30 -41.57 -22.71
N GLU A 145 -1.73 -42.59 -22.03
CA GLU A 145 -1.83 -44.00 -22.42
C GLU A 145 -3.13 -44.62 -21.87
N ASP A 146 -3.44 -44.39 -20.60
CA ASP A 146 -4.73 -44.79 -20.00
C ASP A 146 -5.47 -43.56 -19.44
N ARG A 147 -6.11 -42.86 -20.34
CA ARG A 147 -6.83 -41.60 -20.08
C ARG A 147 -7.93 -41.72 -19.04
N SER A 148 -8.57 -42.89 -18.99
CA SER A 148 -9.69 -43.15 -18.08
C SER A 148 -9.26 -43.31 -16.64
N SER A 149 -8.01 -43.72 -16.40
CA SER A 149 -7.41 -43.88 -15.06
C SER A 149 -6.64 -42.66 -14.60
N SER A 150 -6.68 -41.55 -15.36
CA SER A 150 -5.95 -40.33 -15.01
C SER A 150 -6.21 -39.87 -13.57
N PRO A 151 -5.17 -39.57 -12.75
CA PRO A 151 -5.33 -39.11 -11.38
C PRO A 151 -6.22 -37.89 -11.24
N LEU A 152 -6.21 -36.97 -12.20
CA LEU A 152 -7.13 -35.82 -12.23
C LEU A 152 -8.59 -36.27 -12.15
N LEU A 153 -8.98 -37.25 -12.99
CA LEU A 153 -10.36 -37.75 -13.05
C LEU A 153 -10.74 -38.48 -11.79
N GLN A 154 -9.83 -39.25 -11.20
CA GLN A 154 -10.08 -39.96 -9.96
C GLN A 154 -10.29 -38.98 -8.80
N ARG A 155 -9.50 -37.92 -8.72
CA ARG A 155 -9.57 -36.91 -7.66
C ARG A 155 -10.85 -36.08 -7.69
N ILE A 156 -11.34 -35.70 -8.87
CA ILE A 156 -12.55 -34.87 -9.00
C ILE A 156 -13.85 -35.61 -8.67
N VAL A 157 -13.85 -36.96 -8.71
CA VAL A 157 -15.03 -37.79 -8.38
C VAL A 157 -14.89 -38.51 -7.04
N HIS A 158 -13.77 -38.34 -6.33
CA HIS A 158 -13.52 -39.07 -5.10
C HIS A 158 -14.54 -38.77 -4.01
N THR A 159 -15.04 -39.81 -3.33
CA THR A 159 -16.07 -39.67 -2.29
C THR A 159 -15.50 -39.22 -0.94
N ASP A 160 -14.25 -39.55 -0.65
CA ASP A 160 -13.55 -39.09 0.54
C ASP A 160 -13.14 -37.63 0.40
N PRO A 161 -13.62 -36.73 1.27
CA PRO A 161 -13.26 -35.30 1.22
C PRO A 161 -11.76 -35.03 1.35
N ALA A 162 -10.99 -35.91 2.00
CA ALA A 162 -9.54 -35.75 2.18
C ALA A 162 -8.77 -36.04 0.89
N LEU A 163 -9.34 -36.77 -0.05
CA LEU A 163 -8.74 -37.15 -1.33
C LEU A 163 -9.39 -36.47 -2.52
N ARG A 164 -10.55 -35.88 -2.32
CA ARG A 164 -11.31 -35.21 -3.40
C ARG A 164 -10.71 -33.82 -3.71
N MET A 165 -10.72 -33.47 -5.01
CA MET A 165 -10.35 -32.14 -5.49
C MET A 165 -11.52 -31.45 -6.20
N PRO A 166 -11.81 -30.18 -5.94
CA PRO A 166 -11.26 -29.34 -4.85
C PRO A 166 -11.63 -29.89 -3.45
N PRO A 167 -10.76 -29.67 -2.43
CA PRO A 167 -11.00 -30.21 -1.08
C PRO A 167 -12.11 -29.45 -0.34
N THR A 168 -12.53 -28.29 -0.83
CA THR A 168 -13.55 -27.43 -0.20
C THR A 168 -14.90 -27.54 -0.90
N GLY A 169 -15.97 -27.37 -0.17
CA GLY A 169 -17.34 -27.42 -0.72
C GLY A 169 -17.82 -28.81 -1.12
N SER A 170 -18.79 -28.88 -2.03
CA SER A 170 -19.38 -30.13 -2.54
C SER A 170 -18.54 -30.78 -3.67
N GLY A 171 -17.34 -30.24 -3.99
CA GLY A 171 -16.60 -30.66 -5.17
C GLY A 171 -17.08 -29.98 -6.45
N LEU A 172 -16.62 -30.48 -7.62
CA LEU A 172 -17.07 -29.97 -8.91
C LEU A 172 -18.50 -30.38 -9.23
N GLY A 173 -19.24 -29.51 -9.89
CA GLY A 173 -20.55 -29.81 -10.46
C GLY A 173 -20.49 -30.91 -11.52
N GLU A 174 -21.61 -31.61 -11.77
CA GLU A 174 -21.67 -32.69 -12.75
C GLU A 174 -21.29 -32.23 -14.17
N ALA A 175 -21.77 -31.06 -14.58
CA ALA A 175 -21.41 -30.48 -15.87
C ALA A 175 -19.91 -30.24 -16.04
N ASP A 176 -19.25 -29.70 -15.04
CA ASP A 176 -17.80 -29.44 -15.08
C ASP A 176 -16.99 -30.75 -15.09
N ARG A 177 -17.45 -31.77 -14.36
CA ARG A 177 -16.83 -33.11 -14.40
C ARG A 177 -16.94 -33.75 -15.77
N GLN A 178 -18.10 -33.69 -16.41
CA GLN A 178 -18.29 -34.20 -17.77
C GLN A 178 -17.42 -33.52 -18.80
N VAL A 179 -17.25 -32.18 -18.69
CA VAL A 179 -16.35 -31.43 -19.56
C VAL A 179 -14.90 -31.91 -19.38
N LEU A 180 -14.41 -32.04 -18.14
CA LEU A 180 -13.04 -32.51 -17.88
C LEU A 180 -12.85 -33.97 -18.35
N GLN A 181 -13.81 -34.85 -18.14
CA GLN A 181 -13.76 -36.23 -18.62
C GLN A 181 -13.67 -36.30 -20.14
N ALA A 182 -14.52 -35.55 -20.84
CA ALA A 182 -14.51 -35.51 -22.30
C ALA A 182 -13.20 -34.92 -22.86
N TRP A 183 -12.69 -33.90 -22.20
CA TRP A 183 -11.43 -33.26 -22.57
C TRP A 183 -10.23 -34.19 -22.39
N VAL A 184 -10.12 -34.88 -21.23
CA VAL A 184 -9.08 -35.91 -21.02
C VAL A 184 -9.18 -37.05 -22.02
N ALA A 185 -10.41 -37.51 -22.35
CA ALA A 185 -10.64 -38.53 -23.36
C ALA A 185 -10.15 -38.11 -24.76
N GLN A 186 -10.14 -36.81 -25.07
CA GLN A 186 -9.56 -36.26 -26.31
C GLN A 186 -8.03 -36.03 -26.23
N GLY A 187 -7.37 -36.37 -25.11
CA GLY A 187 -5.91 -36.27 -24.95
C GLY A 187 -5.47 -34.96 -24.30
N ALA A 188 -6.37 -34.35 -23.55
CA ALA A 188 -6.11 -33.10 -22.83
C ALA A 188 -5.45 -32.05 -23.73
N ILE A 189 -6.04 -31.83 -24.90
CA ILE A 189 -5.58 -30.82 -25.85
C ILE A 189 -5.65 -29.49 -25.15
N TRP A 190 -4.48 -28.85 -25.04
CA TRP A 190 -4.38 -27.54 -24.43
C TRP A 190 -4.43 -26.51 -25.54
N THR A 191 -5.51 -25.79 -25.61
CA THR A 191 -5.50 -24.57 -26.40
C THR A 191 -4.90 -23.49 -25.51
N SER A 192 -3.72 -23.04 -25.84
CA SER A 192 -3.18 -21.77 -25.37
C SER A 192 -3.89 -20.62 -26.07
N GLU A 193 -5.21 -20.76 -26.21
CA GLU A 193 -6.01 -19.63 -26.60
C GLU A 193 -5.97 -18.61 -25.48
N VAL A 194 -5.16 -17.60 -25.71
CA VAL A 194 -5.45 -16.28 -25.19
C VAL A 194 -6.88 -15.97 -25.68
N VAL A 195 -7.90 -16.32 -24.89
CA VAL A 195 -9.25 -15.83 -25.12
C VAL A 195 -9.19 -14.35 -24.75
N LEU A 196 -8.62 -13.57 -25.65
CA LEU A 196 -8.91 -12.15 -25.63
C LEU A 196 -10.44 -12.05 -25.77
N PRO A 197 -11.15 -11.36 -24.87
CA PRO A 197 -12.55 -11.07 -25.08
C PRO A 197 -12.71 -10.56 -26.52
N GLU A 198 -13.77 -10.93 -27.19
CA GLU A 198 -13.99 -10.80 -28.65
C GLU A 198 -13.69 -9.43 -29.27
N ARG A 199 -13.50 -8.44 -28.42
CA ARG A 199 -12.89 -7.14 -28.66
C ARG A 199 -12.27 -6.61 -27.35
N LEU A 200 -10.94 -6.56 -27.27
CA LEU A 200 -10.28 -5.64 -26.36
C LEU A 200 -10.48 -4.21 -26.90
N VAL A 201 -11.67 -3.69 -26.68
CA VAL A 201 -11.93 -2.28 -26.92
C VAL A 201 -11.39 -1.55 -25.69
N ALA A 202 -10.41 -0.69 -25.90
CA ALA A 202 -9.97 0.22 -24.87
C ALA A 202 -11.19 0.96 -24.28
N THR A 203 -11.30 0.98 -22.96
CA THR A 203 -12.39 1.69 -22.28
C THR A 203 -12.34 3.19 -22.61
N PRO A 204 -13.45 3.91 -22.58
CA PRO A 204 -13.46 5.35 -22.84
C PRO A 204 -12.59 6.10 -21.82
N LEU A 205 -12.15 7.28 -22.21
CA LEU A 205 -11.50 8.19 -21.26
C LEU A 205 -12.52 8.63 -20.20
N LEU A 206 -12.04 8.81 -18.99
CA LEU A 206 -12.81 9.43 -17.91
C LEU A 206 -13.22 10.86 -18.30
N ASP A 207 -14.38 11.28 -17.86
CA ASP A 207 -14.70 12.70 -17.81
C ASP A 207 -13.76 13.46 -16.86
N ASP A 208 -13.82 14.76 -16.89
CA ASP A 208 -12.87 15.60 -16.15
C ASP A 208 -13.06 15.50 -14.62
N ALA A 209 -14.29 15.32 -14.15
CA ALA A 209 -14.58 15.19 -12.73
C ALA A 209 -14.04 13.85 -12.17
N ALA A 210 -14.33 12.76 -12.86
CA ALA A 210 -13.82 11.43 -12.52
C ALA A 210 -12.29 11.34 -12.64
N PHE A 211 -11.71 11.98 -13.66
CA PHE A 211 -10.26 12.11 -13.77
C PHE A 211 -9.66 12.86 -12.58
N LEU A 212 -10.20 14.04 -12.22
CA LEU A 212 -9.69 14.81 -11.09
C LEU A 212 -9.78 14.01 -9.78
N ARG A 213 -10.92 13.31 -9.54
CA ARG A 213 -11.10 12.44 -8.39
C ARG A 213 -10.01 11.38 -8.31
N ARG A 214 -9.78 10.65 -9.41
CA ARG A 214 -8.71 9.62 -9.48
C ARG A 214 -7.34 10.22 -9.22
N ALA A 215 -6.98 11.27 -9.94
CA ALA A 215 -5.66 11.87 -9.85
C ALA A 215 -5.37 12.41 -8.44
N THR A 216 -6.36 13.03 -7.79
CA THR A 216 -6.23 13.58 -6.43
C THR A 216 -6.10 12.45 -5.40
N LEU A 217 -6.91 11.40 -5.50
CA LEU A 217 -6.80 10.23 -4.62
C LEU A 217 -5.45 9.52 -4.79
N ASP A 218 -4.97 9.33 -6.01
CA ASP A 218 -3.71 8.64 -6.27
C ASP A 218 -2.50 9.47 -5.84
N ALA A 219 -2.50 10.77 -6.09
CA ALA A 219 -1.36 11.63 -5.84
C ALA A 219 -1.27 12.13 -4.39
N ILE A 220 -2.40 12.50 -3.77
CA ILE A 220 -2.41 13.07 -2.42
C ILE A 220 -3.36 12.36 -1.43
N GLY A 221 -4.05 11.30 -1.86
CA GLY A 221 -4.87 10.42 -1.01
C GLY A 221 -6.14 11.06 -0.46
N LEU A 222 -6.63 12.15 -1.05
CA LEU A 222 -7.79 12.91 -0.61
C LEU A 222 -8.78 13.09 -1.76
N LEU A 223 -10.04 13.35 -1.43
CA LEU A 223 -10.99 13.91 -2.39
C LEU A 223 -10.59 15.34 -2.72
N PRO A 224 -10.78 15.79 -3.98
CA PRO A 224 -10.62 17.22 -4.31
C PRO A 224 -11.63 18.06 -3.54
N THR A 225 -11.32 19.34 -3.31
CA THR A 225 -12.30 20.28 -2.78
C THR A 225 -13.32 20.65 -3.83
N GLU A 226 -14.41 21.24 -3.39
CA GLU A 226 -15.41 21.82 -4.27
C GLU A 226 -14.81 22.92 -5.16
N GLU A 227 -13.96 23.77 -4.59
CA GLU A 227 -13.26 24.84 -5.30
C GLU A 227 -12.26 24.28 -6.33
N GLU A 228 -11.48 23.25 -5.97
CA GLU A 228 -10.57 22.57 -6.89
C GLU A 228 -11.32 21.95 -8.07
N LEU A 229 -12.47 21.32 -7.81
CA LEU A 229 -13.32 20.74 -8.84
C LEU A 229 -13.88 21.83 -9.78
N GLN A 230 -14.47 22.87 -9.23
CA GLN A 230 -15.05 23.96 -10.02
C GLN A 230 -14.01 24.68 -10.88
N GLN A 231 -12.84 24.99 -10.31
CA GLN A 231 -11.74 25.60 -11.04
C GLN A 231 -11.25 24.70 -12.17
N PHE A 232 -11.11 23.41 -11.93
CA PHE A 232 -10.66 22.45 -12.94
C PHE A 232 -11.68 22.28 -14.07
N LEU A 233 -12.96 22.21 -13.76
CA LEU A 233 -14.02 22.09 -14.76
C LEU A 233 -14.18 23.37 -15.60
N ALA A 234 -13.97 24.53 -14.99
CA ALA A 234 -14.06 25.83 -15.67
C ALA A 234 -12.84 26.11 -16.57
N ASP A 235 -11.74 25.38 -16.43
CA ASP A 235 -10.55 25.57 -17.26
C ASP A 235 -10.76 24.97 -18.66
N PRO A 236 -10.75 25.80 -19.75
CA PRO A 236 -10.97 25.30 -21.10
C PRO A 236 -9.70 24.76 -21.78
N SER A 237 -8.55 24.74 -21.12
CA SER A 237 -7.27 24.38 -21.72
C SER A 237 -7.16 22.89 -21.97
N ASP A 238 -6.62 22.49 -23.11
CA ASP A 238 -6.40 21.10 -23.49
C ASP A 238 -5.37 20.39 -22.58
N ASP A 239 -4.44 21.15 -21.98
CA ASP A 239 -3.38 20.65 -21.10
C ASP A 239 -3.76 20.66 -19.62
N LYS A 240 -4.99 21.01 -19.25
CA LYS A 240 -5.42 21.14 -17.86
C LYS A 240 -5.18 19.88 -17.01
N ARG A 241 -5.32 18.68 -17.60
CA ARG A 241 -5.05 17.41 -16.93
C ARG A 241 -3.56 17.26 -16.60
N PHE A 242 -2.67 17.63 -17.51
CA PHE A 242 -1.23 17.57 -17.27
C PHE A 242 -0.80 18.56 -16.20
N ARG A 243 -1.33 19.78 -16.24
CA ARG A 243 -1.07 20.79 -15.19
C ARG A 243 -1.61 20.36 -13.82
N ALA A 244 -2.78 19.69 -13.79
CA ALA A 244 -3.32 19.15 -12.55
C ALA A 244 -2.43 18.05 -11.98
N ILE A 245 -1.93 17.12 -12.82
CA ILE A 245 -0.96 16.09 -12.41
C ILE A 245 0.30 16.75 -11.83
N ASP A 246 0.89 17.70 -12.54
CA ASP A 246 2.11 18.38 -12.07
C ASP A 246 1.89 19.10 -10.73
N ARG A 247 0.77 19.79 -10.58
CA ARG A 247 0.39 20.44 -9.31
C ARG A 247 0.23 19.44 -8.18
N LEU A 248 -0.46 18.32 -8.42
CA LEU A 248 -0.72 17.28 -7.41
C LEU A 248 0.58 16.57 -6.99
N LEU A 249 1.44 16.22 -7.94
CA LEU A 249 2.74 15.62 -7.63
C LEU A 249 3.69 16.63 -6.94
N ALA A 250 3.47 17.94 -7.12
CA ALA A 250 4.19 18.97 -6.42
C ALA A 250 3.65 19.28 -5.01
N ASP A 251 2.47 18.78 -4.66
CA ASP A 251 1.83 19.04 -3.37
C ASP A 251 2.60 18.37 -2.22
N PRO A 252 2.83 19.06 -1.09
CA PRO A 252 3.49 18.46 0.08
C PRO A 252 2.78 17.20 0.61
N ARG A 253 1.47 17.10 0.40
CA ARG A 253 0.67 15.93 0.81
C ARG A 253 0.92 14.68 -0.03
N HIS A 254 1.65 14.78 -1.14
CA HIS A 254 2.07 13.63 -1.96
C HIS A 254 2.81 12.58 -1.13
N ALA A 255 3.66 13.01 -0.19
CA ALA A 255 4.37 12.10 0.70
C ALA A 255 3.43 11.22 1.53
N ASP A 256 2.25 11.72 1.91
CA ASP A 256 1.31 11.04 2.79
C ASP A 256 0.69 9.78 2.17
N VAL A 257 0.68 9.70 0.83
CA VAL A 257 0.20 8.52 0.09
C VAL A 257 1.21 7.39 0.11
N TRP A 258 2.51 7.72 0.10
CA TRP A 258 3.58 6.74 0.06
C TRP A 258 4.02 6.25 1.44
N ILE A 259 3.81 7.03 2.51
CA ILE A 259 4.19 6.64 3.87
C ILE A 259 3.54 5.30 4.27
N PRO A 260 2.21 5.12 4.24
CA PRO A 260 1.57 3.87 4.63
C PRO A 260 2.01 2.70 3.75
N TYR A 261 2.20 2.93 2.46
CA TYR A 261 2.67 1.92 1.53
C TYR A 261 4.06 1.38 1.92
N TRP A 262 5.01 2.29 2.17
CA TRP A 262 6.35 1.87 2.56
C TRP A 262 6.42 1.34 3.99
N GLN A 263 5.55 1.78 4.88
CA GLN A 263 5.40 1.18 6.21
C GLN A 263 4.99 -0.30 6.11
N ASP A 264 4.07 -0.64 5.23
CA ASP A 264 3.65 -2.02 5.00
C ASP A 264 4.77 -2.85 4.34
N VAL A 265 5.37 -2.33 3.27
CA VAL A 265 6.43 -3.02 2.51
C VAL A 265 7.70 -3.23 3.34
N LEU A 266 8.03 -2.30 4.23
CA LEU A 266 9.22 -2.36 5.08
C LEU A 266 8.95 -2.92 6.48
N ALA A 267 7.75 -3.43 6.73
CA ALA A 267 7.33 -4.00 8.01
C ALA A 267 7.59 -3.05 9.19
N GLU A 268 7.22 -1.77 9.04
CA GLU A 268 7.31 -0.82 10.14
C GLU A 268 6.30 -1.22 11.22
N ASN A 269 6.78 -1.35 12.44
CA ASN A 269 5.94 -1.70 13.57
C ASN A 269 6.02 -0.63 14.66
N PRO A 270 5.00 0.25 14.75
CA PRO A 270 4.99 1.34 15.72
C PRO A 270 4.87 0.86 17.17
N THR A 271 4.47 -0.39 17.41
CA THR A 271 4.38 -0.94 18.78
C THR A 271 5.73 -1.38 19.34
N LEU A 272 6.74 -1.55 18.48
CA LEU A 272 8.10 -1.88 18.87
C LEU A 272 8.88 -0.63 19.29
N ILE A 273 8.36 0.11 20.24
CA ILE A 273 9.07 1.23 20.84
C ILE A 273 10.06 0.66 21.85
N ASN A 274 11.33 0.61 21.47
CA ASN A 274 12.40 0.23 22.36
C ASN A 274 12.85 1.45 23.18
N ALA A 275 13.16 1.28 24.47
CA ALA A 275 13.69 2.34 25.33
C ALA A 275 15.02 2.94 24.79
N SER A 276 15.75 2.19 23.96
CA SER A 276 16.95 2.68 23.28
C SER A 276 16.66 3.59 22.07
N LEU A 277 15.40 3.86 21.73
CA LEU A 277 14.99 4.86 20.72
C LEU A 277 15.36 6.31 21.07
N ASN A 278 15.92 6.55 22.24
CA ASN A 278 16.52 7.83 22.58
C ASN A 278 17.52 8.34 21.53
N SER A 279 17.99 7.47 20.65
CA SER A 279 19.01 7.83 19.68
C SER A 279 18.46 8.30 18.33
N THR A 280 17.26 7.92 17.88
CA THR A 280 16.91 8.16 16.47
C THR A 280 15.43 8.44 16.19
N GLY A 281 14.53 8.24 17.13
CA GLY A 281 13.10 8.29 16.90
C GLY A 281 12.53 7.04 16.17
N PRO A 282 11.22 6.97 16.04
CA PRO A 282 10.54 5.90 15.30
C PRO A 282 10.91 5.87 13.82
N PHE A 283 11.01 4.69 13.24
CA PHE A 283 11.39 4.49 11.84
C PHE A 283 10.49 5.24 10.85
N ARG A 284 9.20 5.32 11.14
CA ARG A 284 8.25 6.06 10.29
C ARG A 284 8.60 7.53 10.09
N TRP A 285 9.26 8.17 11.07
CA TRP A 285 9.70 9.57 10.94
C TRP A 285 10.79 9.72 9.88
N PHE A 286 11.70 8.75 9.80
CA PHE A 286 12.68 8.71 8.73
C PHE A 286 12.01 8.58 7.36
N LEU A 287 10.99 7.71 7.23
CA LEU A 287 10.23 7.58 6.00
C LEU A 287 9.50 8.89 5.65
N ALA A 288 8.82 9.46 6.63
CA ALA A 288 8.11 10.72 6.46
C ALA A 288 9.05 11.85 5.98
N ASP A 289 10.19 12.00 6.65
CA ASP A 289 11.20 13.00 6.28
C ASP A 289 11.75 12.76 4.86
N ALA A 290 12.10 11.51 4.54
CA ALA A 290 12.66 11.17 3.24
C ALA A 290 11.69 11.45 2.08
N LEU A 291 10.41 11.11 2.26
CA LEU A 291 9.37 11.31 1.24
C LEU A 291 8.97 12.78 1.13
N ARG A 292 8.88 13.50 2.24
CA ARG A 292 8.57 14.93 2.26
C ARG A 292 9.66 15.75 1.56
N ASP A 293 10.92 15.40 1.79
CA ASP A 293 12.06 16.03 1.14
C ASP A 293 12.25 15.57 -0.32
N ARG A 294 11.38 14.67 -0.82
CA ARG A 294 11.47 14.09 -2.17
C ARG A 294 12.87 13.54 -2.45
N LYS A 295 13.46 12.87 -1.46
CA LYS A 295 14.75 12.25 -1.67
C LYS A 295 14.68 11.21 -2.76
N PRO A 296 15.63 11.20 -3.72
CA PRO A 296 15.74 10.13 -4.69
C PRO A 296 15.70 8.74 -4.01
N ILE A 297 15.01 7.78 -4.59
CA ILE A 297 14.78 6.49 -3.92
C ILE A 297 16.08 5.72 -3.68
N ASP A 298 17.09 5.82 -4.53
CA ASP A 298 18.40 5.23 -4.31
C ASP A 298 19.11 5.85 -3.09
N ARG A 299 18.88 7.15 -2.84
CA ARG A 299 19.45 7.86 -1.70
C ARG A 299 18.79 7.42 -0.40
N TRP A 300 17.48 7.51 -0.27
CA TRP A 300 16.85 7.15 1.00
C TRP A 300 16.94 5.64 1.29
N VAL A 301 16.98 4.78 0.25
CA VAL A 301 17.26 3.34 0.44
C VAL A 301 18.70 3.10 0.90
N THR A 302 19.67 3.85 0.39
CA THR A 302 21.05 3.82 0.91
C THR A 302 21.08 4.25 2.38
N GLU A 303 20.43 5.38 2.72
CA GLU A 303 20.33 5.86 4.10
C GLU A 303 19.64 4.80 5.00
N LEU A 304 18.58 4.15 4.51
CA LEU A 304 17.88 3.06 5.21
C LEU A 304 18.82 1.89 5.54
N VAL A 305 19.58 1.40 4.54
CA VAL A 305 20.54 0.30 4.70
C VAL A 305 21.66 0.68 5.66
N MET A 306 22.10 1.94 5.66
CA MET A 306 23.14 2.43 6.55
C MET A 306 22.72 2.42 8.03
N MET A 307 21.43 2.49 8.33
CA MET A 307 20.88 2.47 9.69
C MET A 307 21.63 3.45 10.64
N ARG A 308 21.81 4.69 10.18
CA ARG A 308 22.48 5.76 10.96
C ARG A 308 21.45 6.69 11.56
N GLY A 309 21.80 7.28 12.70
CA GLY A 309 20.97 8.28 13.33
C GLY A 309 21.43 8.62 14.75
N ASN A 310 20.90 9.72 15.26
CA ASN A 310 21.14 10.17 16.62
C ASN A 310 19.96 11.03 17.12
N PRO A 311 19.89 11.39 18.43
CA PRO A 311 18.79 12.18 19.00
C PRO A 311 18.54 13.51 18.32
N HIS A 312 19.58 14.14 17.79
CA HIS A 312 19.51 15.50 17.25
C HIS A 312 19.10 15.51 15.76
N THR A 313 19.55 14.52 15.00
CA THR A 313 19.34 14.49 13.55
C THR A 313 18.29 13.46 13.10
N GLY A 314 17.78 12.64 14.01
CA GLY A 314 16.93 11.49 13.66
C GLY A 314 17.69 10.45 12.85
N GLY A 315 17.06 9.88 11.82
CA GLY A 315 17.69 9.00 10.85
C GLY A 315 17.09 7.60 10.83
N SER A 316 17.74 6.73 10.07
CA SER A 316 17.23 5.39 9.70
C SER A 316 17.57 4.29 10.71
N ALA A 317 18.27 4.58 11.82
CA ALA A 317 18.67 3.55 12.78
C ALA A 317 17.47 2.81 13.41
N GLY A 318 16.30 3.44 13.46
CA GLY A 318 15.04 2.79 13.89
C GLY A 318 14.67 1.58 13.05
N PHE A 319 15.05 1.51 11.78
CA PHE A 319 14.84 0.33 10.94
C PHE A 319 15.58 -0.90 11.47
N GLY A 320 16.82 -0.74 11.93
CA GLY A 320 17.62 -1.84 12.52
C GLY A 320 17.11 -2.28 13.88
N MET A 321 16.47 -1.39 14.63
CA MET A 321 16.02 -1.64 15.99
C MET A 321 14.65 -2.35 16.08
N ALA A 322 13.81 -2.21 15.06
CA ALA A 322 12.48 -2.78 15.00
C ALA A 322 12.51 -4.27 14.58
N ALA A 323 13.35 -5.10 15.23
CA ALA A 323 13.41 -6.53 14.95
C ALA A 323 13.33 -7.32 16.25
N GLU A 324 12.31 -8.16 16.36
CA GLU A 324 11.99 -8.93 17.57
C GLU A 324 12.58 -10.33 17.62
N ASN A 325 13.47 -10.68 16.73
CA ASN A 325 13.97 -12.05 16.69
C ASN A 325 15.48 -12.13 16.93
N ASP A 326 15.97 -13.35 17.15
CA ASP A 326 17.38 -13.64 17.41
C ASP A 326 18.29 -13.51 16.16
N ALA A 327 17.71 -13.20 14.98
CA ALA A 327 18.44 -12.91 13.74
C ALA A 327 17.99 -11.58 13.10
N PRO A 328 18.09 -10.44 13.78
CA PRO A 328 17.51 -9.19 13.32
C PRO A 328 18.00 -8.76 11.94
N MET A 329 19.29 -8.92 11.64
CA MET A 329 19.84 -8.53 10.33
C MET A 329 19.38 -9.46 9.20
N ALA A 330 19.16 -10.74 9.46
CA ALA A 330 18.58 -11.66 8.47
C ALA A 330 17.14 -11.26 8.13
N SER A 331 16.34 -10.87 9.12
CA SER A 331 14.99 -10.33 8.87
C SER A 331 15.02 -9.04 8.06
N LYS A 332 15.97 -8.13 8.32
CA LYS A 332 16.12 -6.91 7.52
C LYS A 332 16.54 -7.19 6.08
N VAL A 333 17.39 -8.19 5.85
CA VAL A 333 17.71 -8.66 4.48
C VAL A 333 16.46 -9.16 3.77
N GLN A 334 15.62 -9.96 4.41
CA GLN A 334 14.39 -10.47 3.82
C GLN A 334 13.46 -9.31 3.40
N ILE A 335 13.31 -8.31 4.27
CA ILE A 335 12.53 -7.09 3.98
C ILE A 335 13.11 -6.34 2.77
N LEU A 336 14.42 -6.07 2.77
CA LEU A 336 15.08 -5.33 1.69
C LEU A 336 15.03 -6.09 0.35
N ALA A 337 15.21 -7.42 0.38
CA ALA A 337 15.16 -8.27 -0.80
C ALA A 337 13.75 -8.27 -1.44
N GLY A 338 12.70 -8.43 -0.65
CA GLY A 338 11.32 -8.34 -1.15
C GLY A 338 10.95 -6.94 -1.63
N ALA A 339 11.36 -5.92 -0.88
CA ALA A 339 11.02 -4.52 -1.19
C ALA A 339 11.66 -4.00 -2.48
N PHE A 340 12.95 -4.34 -2.72
CA PHE A 340 13.78 -3.69 -3.74
C PHE A 340 14.39 -4.62 -4.79
N LEU A 341 14.36 -5.94 -4.58
CA LEU A 341 14.88 -6.91 -5.53
C LEU A 341 13.80 -7.90 -6.04
N GLY A 342 12.58 -7.87 -5.46
CA GLY A 342 11.55 -8.83 -5.79
C GLY A 342 11.98 -10.27 -5.48
N MET A 343 12.52 -10.50 -4.30
CA MET A 343 13.04 -11.80 -3.87
C MET A 343 12.50 -12.22 -2.52
N GLN A 344 11.94 -13.42 -2.45
CA GLN A 344 11.51 -14.05 -1.21
C GLN A 344 12.65 -14.87 -0.60
N MET A 345 13.06 -14.54 0.62
CA MET A 345 14.16 -15.19 1.32
C MET A 345 13.75 -15.80 2.68
N GLN A 346 12.45 -15.91 2.97
CA GLN A 346 11.98 -16.38 4.27
C GLN A 346 12.44 -17.80 4.58
N CYS A 347 12.35 -18.72 3.60
CA CYS A 347 12.80 -20.10 3.77
C CYS A 347 14.30 -20.19 4.09
N ALA A 348 15.10 -19.30 3.48
CA ALA A 348 16.54 -19.25 3.64
C ALA A 348 17.02 -18.98 5.08
N ARG A 349 16.11 -18.57 5.98
CA ARG A 349 16.44 -18.43 7.39
C ARG A 349 16.77 -19.75 8.07
N CYS A 350 16.03 -20.82 7.76
CA CYS A 350 16.18 -22.13 8.44
C CYS A 350 16.79 -23.21 7.55
N HIS A 351 16.58 -23.13 6.23
CA HIS A 351 17.06 -24.10 5.24
C HIS A 351 17.17 -23.43 3.86
N ASP A 352 17.82 -24.06 2.92
CA ASP A 352 17.83 -23.58 1.54
C ASP A 352 16.41 -23.55 0.99
N ALA A 353 16.07 -22.53 0.25
CA ALA A 353 14.72 -22.38 -0.27
C ALA A 353 14.40 -23.51 -1.28
N PRO A 354 13.32 -24.28 -1.08
CA PRO A 354 13.00 -25.41 -1.96
C PRO A 354 12.49 -24.97 -3.34
N TYR A 355 11.88 -23.78 -3.41
CA TYR A 355 11.28 -23.24 -4.64
C TYR A 355 11.98 -21.99 -5.16
N HIS A 356 13.05 -21.53 -4.48
CA HIS A 356 13.85 -20.37 -4.84
C HIS A 356 15.33 -20.74 -4.83
N ARG A 357 16.15 -19.98 -5.55
CA ARG A 357 17.58 -20.24 -5.65
C ARG A 357 18.38 -19.81 -4.42
N THR A 358 17.73 -19.18 -3.45
CA THR A 358 18.39 -18.63 -2.26
C THR A 358 18.73 -19.73 -1.26
N THR A 359 19.96 -19.71 -0.76
CA THR A 359 20.45 -20.61 0.28
C THR A 359 20.53 -19.91 1.64
N GLN A 360 20.66 -20.68 2.73
CA GLN A 360 20.96 -20.10 4.03
C GLN A 360 22.24 -19.24 3.98
N ARG A 361 23.24 -19.68 3.27
CA ARG A 361 24.52 -18.98 3.15
C ARG A 361 24.35 -17.62 2.47
N ASP A 362 23.48 -17.51 1.48
CA ASP A 362 23.19 -16.25 0.80
C ASP A 362 22.53 -15.26 1.76
N LEU A 363 21.50 -15.69 2.50
CA LEU A 363 20.82 -14.83 3.46
C LEU A 363 21.76 -14.34 4.57
N PHE A 364 22.53 -15.27 5.17
CA PHE A 364 23.43 -14.91 6.27
C PHE A 364 24.67 -14.15 5.78
N GLY A 365 25.09 -14.29 4.52
CA GLY A 365 26.12 -13.46 3.92
C GLY A 365 25.70 -11.99 3.79
N LEU A 366 24.48 -11.75 3.31
CA LEU A 366 23.89 -10.41 3.28
C LEU A 366 23.62 -9.85 4.69
N ALA A 367 23.16 -10.71 5.63
CA ALA A 367 22.98 -10.32 7.02
C ALA A 367 24.32 -9.91 7.67
N ALA A 368 25.42 -10.62 7.36
CA ALA A 368 26.76 -10.26 7.80
C ALA A 368 27.24 -8.91 7.23
N MET A 369 26.86 -8.58 5.97
CA MET A 369 27.10 -7.25 5.39
C MET A 369 26.38 -6.17 6.18
N LEU A 370 25.11 -6.37 6.54
CA LEU A 370 24.33 -5.43 7.36
C LEU A 370 24.88 -5.30 8.78
N ASP A 371 25.35 -6.39 9.38
CA ASP A 371 25.88 -6.44 10.74
C ASP A 371 27.33 -5.98 10.83
N ARG A 372 28.03 -5.83 9.69
CA ARG A 372 29.46 -5.45 9.57
C ARG A 372 30.41 -6.43 10.24
N LYS A 373 29.98 -7.68 10.40
CA LYS A 373 30.79 -8.75 11.01
C LYS A 373 30.31 -10.12 10.51
N THR A 374 31.09 -11.15 10.79
CA THR A 374 30.67 -12.51 10.54
C THR A 374 29.39 -12.84 11.31
N SER A 375 28.44 -13.50 10.66
CA SER A 375 27.16 -13.90 11.22
C SER A 375 27.09 -15.42 11.36
N GLY A 376 26.53 -15.91 12.45
CA GLY A 376 26.26 -17.33 12.68
C GLY A 376 24.76 -17.61 12.61
N VAL A 377 24.39 -18.87 12.38
CA VAL A 377 23.00 -19.32 12.40
C VAL A 377 22.51 -19.34 13.85
N PRO A 378 21.48 -18.54 14.20
CA PRO A 378 20.95 -18.54 15.57
C PRO A 378 20.26 -19.86 15.91
N ALA A 379 20.12 -20.15 17.21
CA ALA A 379 19.57 -21.42 17.68
C ALA A 379 18.15 -21.72 17.15
N SER A 380 17.33 -20.68 16.99
CA SER A 380 15.96 -20.79 16.44
C SER A 380 15.90 -21.16 14.97
N SER A 381 17.00 -20.97 14.23
CA SER A 381 17.11 -21.25 12.79
C SER A 381 17.92 -22.53 12.52
N ARG A 382 18.29 -23.29 13.55
CA ARG A 382 19.04 -24.53 13.41
C ARG A 382 18.11 -25.70 13.14
N VAL A 383 18.41 -26.42 12.07
CA VAL A 383 17.79 -27.72 11.83
C VAL A 383 18.60 -28.80 12.55
N PRO A 384 18.00 -29.61 13.45
CA PRO A 384 18.75 -30.66 14.16
C PRO A 384 19.40 -31.64 13.19
N ALA A 385 20.67 -31.98 13.42
CA ALA A 385 21.41 -32.93 12.57
C ALA A 385 20.67 -34.28 12.41
N ALA A 386 20.06 -34.76 13.49
CA ALA A 386 19.27 -35.99 13.47
C ALA A 386 18.12 -35.99 12.45
N PHE A 387 17.61 -34.83 12.04
CA PHE A 387 16.57 -34.74 11.01
C PHE A 387 17.07 -35.21 9.64
N PHE A 388 18.37 -35.04 9.35
CA PHE A 388 19.01 -35.44 8.09
C PHE A 388 19.59 -36.84 8.11
N GLU A 389 19.70 -37.46 9.28
CA GLU A 389 20.34 -38.78 9.48
C GLU A 389 19.33 -39.94 9.45
N LEU A 390 18.04 -39.68 9.23
CA LEU A 390 17.01 -40.71 9.19
C LEU A 390 17.19 -41.62 7.97
N PRO A 391 17.48 -42.93 8.15
CA PRO A 391 17.69 -43.86 7.05
C PRO A 391 16.50 -43.97 6.11
N GLY A 392 16.72 -43.87 4.82
CA GLY A 392 15.71 -44.12 3.79
C GLY A 392 14.83 -42.91 3.41
N ARG A 393 15.06 -41.73 3.96
CA ARG A 393 14.33 -40.49 3.58
C ARG A 393 15.31 -39.52 2.91
N GLN A 394 15.04 -39.14 1.66
CA GLN A 394 15.68 -37.94 1.12
C GLN A 394 14.96 -36.74 1.79
N PRO A 395 15.71 -35.85 2.45
CA PRO A 395 15.08 -34.66 3.04
C PRO A 395 14.52 -33.74 1.93
N LEU A 396 13.27 -33.32 2.08
CA LEU A 396 12.64 -32.33 1.22
C LEU A 396 13.30 -30.94 1.35
N ILE A 397 14.00 -30.74 2.46
CA ILE A 397 14.73 -29.49 2.74
C ILE A 397 16.21 -29.77 2.90
N ARG A 398 17.04 -28.83 2.40
CA ARG A 398 18.48 -28.85 2.54
C ARG A 398 18.94 -27.70 3.41
N ALA A 399 19.75 -27.96 4.43
CA ALA A 399 20.42 -26.91 5.20
C ALA A 399 21.92 -26.90 4.77
N THR A 400 22.41 -25.71 4.40
CA THR A 400 23.81 -25.54 3.93
C THR A 400 24.72 -24.98 5.02
N LEU A 401 24.18 -24.48 6.12
CA LEU A 401 24.96 -24.01 7.25
C LEU A 401 24.78 -24.91 8.48
N ARG A 402 25.89 -25.35 9.03
CA ARG A 402 25.92 -26.08 10.29
C ARG A 402 25.69 -25.10 11.48
N PRO A 403 25.25 -25.63 12.63
CA PRO A 403 24.97 -24.79 13.79
C PRO A 403 26.16 -23.98 14.30
N ASP A 404 27.40 -24.40 14.07
CA ASP A 404 28.64 -23.77 14.51
C ASP A 404 29.34 -22.98 13.39
N GLU A 405 28.83 -23.02 12.17
CA GLU A 405 29.39 -22.26 11.06
C GLU A 405 29.05 -20.77 11.13
N THR A 406 30.02 -19.98 10.69
CA THR A 406 29.85 -18.52 10.53
C THR A 406 30.02 -18.13 9.06
N VAL A 407 29.33 -17.10 8.63
CA VAL A 407 29.36 -16.56 7.27
C VAL A 407 29.95 -15.16 7.31
N SER A 408 30.98 -14.94 6.49
CA SER A 408 31.53 -13.60 6.30
C SER A 408 30.65 -12.72 5.40
N PRO A 409 30.73 -11.39 5.53
CA PRO A 409 30.06 -10.47 4.62
C PRO A 409 30.39 -10.79 3.15
N HIS A 410 29.38 -11.06 2.33
CA HIS A 410 29.55 -11.23 0.89
C HIS A 410 28.24 -10.99 0.14
N TRP A 411 28.36 -10.64 -1.15
CA TRP A 411 27.25 -10.40 -2.07
C TRP A 411 26.99 -11.62 -2.95
N PRO A 412 25.92 -12.40 -2.73
CA PRO A 412 25.64 -13.62 -3.48
C PRO A 412 24.74 -13.40 -4.71
N LEU A 413 24.22 -12.19 -4.94
CA LEU A 413 23.08 -11.95 -5.83
C LEU A 413 23.45 -11.61 -7.28
N ARG A 414 24.69 -11.90 -7.73
CA ARG A 414 25.15 -11.64 -9.10
C ARG A 414 24.20 -12.20 -10.17
N GLN A 415 23.77 -13.45 -10.01
CA GLN A 415 22.92 -14.11 -11.01
C GLN A 415 21.57 -13.39 -11.19
N VAL A 416 21.05 -12.80 -10.14
CA VAL A 416 19.75 -12.10 -10.13
C VAL A 416 19.89 -10.65 -10.59
N THR A 417 20.89 -9.96 -10.07
CA THR A 417 21.07 -8.52 -10.29
C THR A 417 21.91 -8.19 -11.51
N GLY A 418 22.75 -9.15 -11.96
CA GLY A 418 23.75 -8.94 -13.00
C GLY A 418 25.01 -8.20 -12.52
N LEU A 419 25.08 -7.85 -11.23
CA LEU A 419 26.16 -7.04 -10.65
C LEU A 419 27.02 -7.89 -9.71
N ASP A 420 28.34 -7.82 -9.89
CA ASP A 420 29.35 -8.43 -9.00
C ASP A 420 29.83 -7.41 -7.96
N ASP A 421 30.19 -7.93 -6.80
CA ASP A 421 30.99 -7.18 -5.83
C ASP A 421 32.47 -7.17 -6.30
N SER A 422 32.90 -6.04 -6.82
CA SER A 422 34.22 -5.87 -7.35
C SER A 422 34.94 -4.65 -6.80
N PRO A 423 36.28 -4.60 -6.75
CA PRO A 423 37.03 -3.41 -6.36
C PRO A 423 36.77 -2.17 -7.24
N ALA A 424 36.20 -2.36 -8.42
CA ALA A 424 35.83 -1.26 -9.30
C ALA A 424 34.76 -0.32 -8.66
N LEU A 425 34.04 -0.82 -7.67
CA LEU A 425 33.06 -0.04 -6.90
C LEU A 425 33.68 0.79 -5.76
N ASP A 426 34.92 0.51 -5.36
CA ASP A 426 35.57 1.17 -4.22
C ASP A 426 35.65 2.70 -4.32
N PRO A 427 35.86 3.32 -5.50
CA PRO A 427 35.84 4.78 -5.63
C PRO A 427 34.48 5.44 -5.32
N LEU A 428 33.41 4.67 -5.34
CA LEU A 428 32.05 5.14 -5.02
C LEU A 428 31.72 5.00 -3.52
N LEU A 429 32.61 4.42 -2.73
CA LEU A 429 32.45 4.25 -1.28
C LEU A 429 33.25 5.31 -0.54
N THR A 430 32.68 5.86 0.54
CA THR A 430 33.44 6.73 1.45
C THR A 430 34.33 5.93 2.39
N ASP A 431 33.93 4.69 2.67
CA ASP A 431 34.70 3.71 3.45
C ASP A 431 34.57 2.33 2.78
N PRO A 432 35.56 1.91 1.98
CA PRO A 432 35.55 0.61 1.34
C PRO A 432 35.53 -0.59 2.31
N SER A 433 35.88 -0.39 3.57
CA SER A 433 35.86 -1.43 4.61
C SER A 433 34.45 -1.60 5.23
N ASP A 434 33.54 -0.64 5.06
CA ASP A 434 32.18 -0.73 5.57
C ASP A 434 31.30 -1.61 4.64
N SER A 435 31.11 -2.87 5.04
CA SER A 435 30.31 -3.84 4.27
C SER A 435 28.84 -3.41 4.12
N ARG A 436 28.32 -2.61 5.04
CA ARG A 436 26.94 -2.07 4.95
C ARG A 436 26.84 -0.99 3.88
N GLN A 437 27.83 -0.12 3.77
CA GLN A 437 27.90 0.86 2.69
C GLN A 437 28.05 0.18 1.32
N ARG A 438 28.87 -0.88 1.27
CA ARG A 438 29.00 -1.71 0.07
C ARG A 438 27.70 -2.38 -0.33
N LEU A 439 26.94 -2.94 0.64
CA LEU A 439 25.63 -3.51 0.38
C LEU A 439 24.65 -2.47 -0.18
N ALA A 440 24.61 -1.27 0.43
CA ALA A 440 23.77 -0.18 -0.05
C ALA A 440 24.10 0.23 -1.49
N LEU A 441 25.41 0.29 -1.83
CA LEU A 441 25.85 0.59 -3.18
C LEU A 441 25.45 -0.50 -4.18
N LEU A 442 25.67 -1.77 -3.85
CA LEU A 442 25.31 -2.92 -4.70
C LEU A 442 23.78 -3.00 -4.91
N LEU A 443 23.02 -2.70 -3.88
CA LEU A 443 21.55 -2.69 -3.97
C LEU A 443 21.05 -1.61 -4.92
N THR A 444 21.57 -0.38 -4.81
CA THR A 444 21.05 0.81 -5.49
C THR A 444 21.86 1.23 -6.74
N SER A 445 22.84 0.41 -7.15
CA SER A 445 23.62 0.66 -8.37
C SER A 445 22.74 0.65 -9.63
N PRO A 446 22.99 1.53 -10.61
CA PRO A 446 22.30 1.47 -11.90
C PRO A 446 22.57 0.17 -12.66
N GLU A 447 23.69 -0.50 -12.38
CA GLU A 447 24.05 -1.81 -12.94
C GLU A 447 23.21 -2.95 -12.36
N ASN A 448 22.61 -2.75 -11.18
CA ASN A 448 21.66 -3.67 -10.60
C ASN A 448 20.32 -3.59 -11.33
N LYS A 449 20.08 -4.54 -12.23
CA LYS A 449 18.88 -4.57 -13.09
C LYS A 449 17.58 -4.62 -12.30
N ARG A 450 17.60 -5.22 -11.10
CA ARG A 450 16.38 -5.44 -10.30
C ARG A 450 15.89 -4.19 -9.61
N PHE A 451 16.77 -3.39 -9.03
CA PHE A 451 16.37 -2.25 -8.20
C PHE A 451 15.42 -1.30 -8.93
N ALA A 452 15.85 -0.75 -10.06
CA ALA A 452 15.06 0.21 -10.82
C ALA A 452 13.77 -0.43 -11.39
N GLN A 453 13.83 -1.69 -11.86
CA GLN A 453 12.67 -2.42 -12.37
C GLN A 453 11.64 -2.68 -11.28
N VAL A 454 12.04 -3.12 -10.07
CA VAL A 454 11.12 -3.39 -8.96
C VAL A 454 10.44 -2.10 -8.50
N VAL A 455 11.19 -1.02 -8.37
CA VAL A 455 10.62 0.29 -8.02
C VAL A 455 9.61 0.77 -9.08
N ALA A 456 9.98 0.74 -10.35
CA ALA A 456 9.10 1.14 -11.44
C ALA A 456 7.83 0.27 -11.49
N ASN A 457 7.96 -1.04 -11.28
CA ASN A 457 6.82 -1.96 -11.23
C ASN A 457 5.87 -1.66 -10.04
N ARG A 458 6.42 -1.28 -8.88
CA ARG A 458 5.62 -0.89 -7.71
C ARG A 458 4.82 0.39 -7.97
N VAL A 459 5.43 1.38 -8.60
CA VAL A 459 4.74 2.62 -9.01
C VAL A 459 3.64 2.32 -10.02
N TRP A 460 3.97 1.58 -11.08
CA TRP A 460 3.01 1.15 -12.09
C TRP A 460 1.80 0.44 -11.46
N ARG A 461 2.10 -0.59 -10.65
CA ARG A 461 1.07 -1.41 -10.00
C ARG A 461 0.13 -0.59 -9.12
N ARG A 462 0.68 0.37 -8.38
CA ARG A 462 -0.12 1.27 -7.53
C ARG A 462 -1.10 2.10 -8.34
N LEU A 463 -0.71 2.61 -9.49
CA LEU A 463 -1.52 3.48 -10.33
C LEU A 463 -2.48 2.71 -11.25
N ILE A 464 -2.05 1.57 -11.78
CA ILE A 464 -2.81 0.79 -12.77
C ILE A 464 -3.61 -0.35 -12.12
N GLY A 465 -3.24 -0.76 -10.89
CA GLY A 465 -3.92 -1.82 -10.13
C GLY A 465 -3.41 -3.23 -10.38
N ALA A 466 -2.49 -3.42 -11.32
CA ALA A 466 -1.77 -4.67 -11.56
C ALA A 466 -0.35 -4.38 -12.03
N GLY A 467 0.62 -5.21 -11.64
CA GLY A 467 2.01 -5.07 -12.03
C GLY A 467 2.32 -5.58 -13.43
N LEU A 468 3.35 -5.00 -14.04
CA LEU A 468 3.98 -5.58 -15.23
C LEU A 468 4.64 -6.93 -14.89
N MET A 469 5.05 -7.04 -13.63
CA MET A 469 5.55 -8.24 -12.98
C MET A 469 4.73 -8.54 -11.72
N GLU A 470 4.23 -9.76 -11.60
CA GLU A 470 3.49 -10.25 -10.44
C GLU A 470 4.00 -11.63 -9.99
N PRO A 471 4.06 -11.88 -8.71
CA PRO A 471 3.87 -10.94 -7.60
C PRO A 471 5.03 -9.91 -7.50
N PRO A 472 4.79 -8.69 -6.97
CA PRO A 472 5.78 -7.61 -7.02
C PRO A 472 6.98 -7.81 -6.09
N ASP A 473 6.91 -8.73 -5.14
CA ASP A 473 7.92 -9.05 -4.14
C ASP A 473 8.55 -10.44 -4.33
N ASP A 474 8.12 -11.19 -5.36
CA ASP A 474 8.69 -12.51 -5.71
C ASP A 474 8.71 -12.70 -7.23
N TRP A 475 9.87 -12.47 -7.81
CA TRP A 475 10.08 -12.52 -9.26
C TRP A 475 10.77 -13.82 -9.73
N GLU A 476 11.03 -14.75 -8.82
CA GLU A 476 11.68 -15.99 -9.19
C GLU A 476 10.71 -16.89 -9.99
N GLY A 477 11.14 -17.30 -11.17
CA GLY A 477 10.29 -18.06 -12.09
C GLY A 477 9.20 -17.24 -12.80
N ALA A 478 9.01 -15.97 -12.42
CA ALA A 478 8.02 -15.09 -13.05
C ALA A 478 8.59 -14.40 -14.31
N THR A 479 7.67 -14.08 -15.24
CA THR A 479 7.99 -13.38 -16.48
C THR A 479 7.21 -12.09 -16.56
N PRO A 480 7.81 -10.94 -16.94
CA PRO A 480 7.07 -9.71 -17.11
C PRO A 480 6.12 -9.77 -18.29
N SER A 481 4.92 -9.21 -18.12
CA SER A 481 3.93 -9.13 -19.20
C SER A 481 4.39 -8.23 -20.35
N HIS A 482 5.09 -7.16 -20.03
CA HIS A 482 5.61 -6.15 -20.97
C HIS A 482 7.07 -5.85 -20.63
N PRO A 483 8.03 -6.72 -21.02
CA PRO A 483 9.43 -6.58 -20.63
C PRO A 483 10.07 -5.28 -21.11
N GLU A 484 9.72 -4.82 -22.31
CA GLU A 484 10.24 -3.58 -22.89
C GLU A 484 9.75 -2.37 -22.12
N LEU A 485 8.47 -2.30 -21.77
CA LEU A 485 7.89 -1.23 -20.97
C LEU A 485 8.50 -1.18 -19.56
N LEU A 486 8.65 -2.34 -18.92
CA LEU A 486 9.28 -2.42 -17.61
C LEU A 486 10.72 -1.90 -17.62
N GLN A 487 11.50 -2.29 -18.64
CA GLN A 487 12.87 -1.81 -18.80
C GLN A 487 12.91 -0.32 -19.11
N TRP A 488 12.01 0.17 -19.96
CA TRP A 488 11.93 1.60 -20.29
C TRP A 488 11.58 2.44 -19.07
N LEU A 489 10.60 2.05 -18.26
CA LEU A 489 10.27 2.74 -17.01
C LEU A 489 11.46 2.75 -16.03
N ALA A 490 12.16 1.63 -15.91
CA ALA A 490 13.37 1.53 -15.08
C ALA A 490 14.47 2.49 -15.59
N ASP A 491 14.69 2.56 -16.90
CA ASP A 491 15.66 3.47 -17.50
C ASP A 491 15.24 4.95 -17.27
N ARG A 492 13.94 5.27 -17.31
CA ARG A 492 13.42 6.61 -16.98
C ARG A 492 13.65 6.97 -15.52
N LEU A 493 13.47 6.01 -14.61
CA LEU A 493 13.77 6.22 -13.18
C LEU A 493 15.25 6.57 -12.98
N VAL A 494 16.16 5.84 -13.61
CA VAL A 494 17.61 6.15 -13.55
C VAL A 494 17.92 7.51 -14.18
N ALA A 495 17.34 7.81 -15.34
CA ALA A 495 17.56 9.07 -16.06
C ALA A 495 17.09 10.28 -15.25
N SER A 496 15.96 10.18 -14.54
CA SER A 496 15.44 11.23 -13.66
C SER A 496 16.32 11.48 -12.43
N GLY A 497 17.32 10.64 -12.15
CA GLY A 497 18.07 10.63 -10.89
C GLY A 497 17.29 9.96 -9.77
N TYR A 498 16.58 8.90 -10.12
CA TYR A 498 15.78 8.06 -9.18
C TYR A 498 14.62 8.78 -8.51
N GLN A 499 14.05 9.79 -9.18
CA GLN A 499 12.84 10.48 -8.72
C GLN A 499 11.60 9.65 -9.08
N VAL A 500 10.90 9.17 -8.06
CA VAL A 500 9.69 8.34 -8.21
C VAL A 500 8.58 9.11 -8.92
N GLU A 501 8.43 10.38 -8.60
CA GLU A 501 7.43 11.28 -9.18
C GLU A 501 7.58 11.42 -10.71
N ALA A 502 8.77 11.19 -11.24
CA ALA A 502 8.98 11.19 -12.69
C ALA A 502 8.26 10.01 -13.36
N ILE A 503 8.24 8.84 -12.72
CA ILE A 503 7.52 7.67 -13.21
C ILE A 503 6.02 7.83 -13.01
N GLU A 504 5.59 8.35 -11.84
CA GLU A 504 4.18 8.66 -11.60
C GLU A 504 3.63 9.60 -12.66
N ARG A 505 4.35 10.67 -12.94
CA ARG A 505 3.97 11.64 -14.00
C ARG A 505 3.76 10.96 -15.35
N LEU A 506 4.72 10.14 -15.80
CA LEU A 506 4.63 9.42 -17.07
C LEU A 506 3.39 8.52 -17.12
N VAL A 507 3.14 7.76 -16.06
CA VAL A 507 2.00 6.86 -15.98
C VAL A 507 0.68 7.64 -15.94
N MET A 508 0.57 8.66 -15.08
CA MET A 508 -0.67 9.44 -14.92
C MET A 508 -1.02 10.26 -16.17
N GLN A 509 -0.03 10.68 -16.95
CA GLN A 509 -0.21 11.41 -18.21
C GLN A 509 -0.58 10.48 -19.37
N SER A 510 -0.38 9.15 -19.27
CA SER A 510 -0.76 8.21 -20.32
C SER A 510 -2.28 8.13 -20.49
N GLN A 511 -2.74 7.82 -21.71
CA GLN A 511 -4.15 7.57 -21.97
C GLN A 511 -4.66 6.35 -21.20
N LEU A 512 -3.79 5.31 -21.05
CA LEU A 512 -4.11 4.14 -20.26
C LEU A 512 -4.62 4.53 -18.85
N TYR A 513 -3.86 5.34 -18.12
CA TYR A 513 -4.26 5.77 -16.77
C TYR A 513 -5.56 6.57 -16.78
N GLN A 514 -5.80 7.37 -17.82
CA GLN A 514 -6.96 8.26 -17.92
C GLN A 514 -8.24 7.56 -18.42
N ARG A 515 -8.20 6.24 -18.72
CA ARG A 515 -9.36 5.46 -19.11
C ARG A 515 -10.20 5.02 -17.92
N THR A 516 -11.47 4.76 -18.15
CA THR A 516 -12.36 4.12 -17.18
C THR A 516 -11.79 2.77 -16.77
N ALA A 517 -11.78 2.48 -15.48
CA ALA A 517 -11.27 1.24 -14.94
C ALA A 517 -12.15 0.04 -15.34
N THR A 518 -11.54 -1.14 -15.43
CA THR A 518 -12.22 -2.39 -15.71
C THR A 518 -12.39 -3.25 -14.47
N ASP A 519 -13.53 -3.96 -14.38
CA ASP A 519 -13.80 -4.99 -13.36
C ASP A 519 -13.30 -6.39 -13.78
N LEU A 520 -12.75 -6.53 -14.99
CA LEU A 520 -12.24 -7.81 -15.45
C LEU A 520 -11.06 -8.26 -14.59
N PRO A 521 -11.01 -9.53 -14.16
CA PRO A 521 -9.90 -10.03 -13.36
C PRO A 521 -8.59 -9.96 -14.15
N VAL A 522 -7.52 -9.64 -13.44
CA VAL A 522 -6.17 -9.66 -14.02
C VAL A 522 -5.81 -11.09 -14.42
N PRO A 523 -5.45 -11.34 -15.68
CA PRO A 523 -5.04 -12.68 -16.11
C PRO A 523 -3.84 -13.17 -15.29
N LEU A 524 -3.89 -14.44 -14.85
CA LEU A 524 -2.76 -15.07 -14.15
C LEU A 524 -1.56 -15.22 -15.08
N ASP A 525 -1.82 -15.62 -16.33
CA ASP A 525 -0.79 -15.69 -17.35
C ASP A 525 -0.30 -14.28 -17.75
N PRO A 526 0.97 -13.94 -17.53
CA PRO A 526 1.53 -12.63 -17.88
C PRO A 526 1.37 -12.30 -19.37
N LEU A 527 1.38 -13.32 -20.23
CA LEU A 527 1.27 -13.14 -21.68
C LEU A 527 -0.13 -12.65 -22.09
N GLN A 528 -1.14 -12.87 -21.25
CA GLN A 528 -2.51 -12.44 -21.47
C GLN A 528 -2.84 -11.06 -20.88
N ARG A 529 -1.93 -10.46 -20.11
CA ARG A 529 -2.11 -9.11 -19.57
C ARG A 529 -1.90 -8.08 -20.67
N THR A 530 -2.95 -7.37 -21.01
CA THR A 530 -2.95 -6.41 -22.13
C THR A 530 -2.99 -4.96 -21.67
N PHE A 531 -3.40 -4.69 -20.43
CA PHE A 531 -3.55 -3.33 -19.89
C PHE A 531 -4.35 -2.39 -20.82
N HIS A 532 -5.46 -2.87 -21.38
CA HIS A 532 -6.37 -2.03 -22.18
C HIS A 532 -7.12 -0.98 -21.36
N ALA A 533 -7.15 -1.15 -20.03
CA ALA A 533 -7.70 -0.26 -19.04
C ALA A 533 -6.99 -0.47 -17.69
N PRO A 534 -7.02 0.50 -16.78
CA PRO A 534 -6.62 0.28 -15.39
C PRO A 534 -7.59 -0.69 -14.73
N GLN A 535 -7.13 -1.38 -13.69
CA GLN A 535 -8.00 -2.18 -12.83
C GLN A 535 -8.78 -1.27 -11.89
N LYS A 536 -10.03 -1.65 -11.62
CA LYS A 536 -10.83 -0.97 -10.60
C LYS A 536 -10.20 -1.18 -9.23
N ARG A 537 -9.95 -0.11 -8.52
CA ARG A 537 -9.28 -0.11 -7.23
C ARG A 537 -10.20 0.47 -6.16
N ARG A 538 -10.24 -0.19 -5.02
CA ARG A 538 -10.86 0.36 -3.82
C ARG A 538 -9.89 1.33 -3.15
N MET A 539 -10.41 2.38 -2.51
CA MET A 539 -9.60 3.23 -1.63
C MET A 539 -8.88 2.39 -0.57
N THR A 540 -7.66 2.76 -0.25
CA THR A 540 -6.97 2.22 0.94
C THR A 540 -7.70 2.65 2.20
N ALA A 541 -7.40 2.02 3.32
CA ALA A 541 -7.99 2.40 4.61
C ALA A 541 -7.75 3.87 4.95
N GLU A 542 -6.54 4.36 4.66
CA GLU A 542 -6.13 5.75 4.87
C GLU A 542 -6.91 6.70 3.96
N GLN A 543 -6.96 6.41 2.66
CA GLN A 543 -7.74 7.22 1.71
C GLN A 543 -9.21 7.29 2.07
N LEU A 544 -9.78 6.18 2.53
CA LEU A 544 -11.18 6.13 2.94
C LEU A 544 -11.45 7.01 4.15
N VAL A 545 -10.68 6.86 5.23
CA VAL A 545 -10.85 7.65 6.45
C VAL A 545 -10.65 9.14 6.16
N ASP A 546 -9.58 9.49 5.45
CA ASP A 546 -9.29 10.87 5.10
C ASP A 546 -10.37 11.46 4.18
N SER A 547 -10.94 10.65 3.27
CA SER A 547 -12.06 11.06 2.40
C SER A 547 -13.36 11.27 3.16
N LEU A 548 -13.64 10.44 4.19
CA LEU A 548 -14.79 10.63 5.08
C LEU A 548 -14.71 11.98 5.81
N HIS A 549 -13.55 12.28 6.38
CA HIS A 549 -13.31 13.56 7.04
C HIS A 549 -13.36 14.73 6.07
N ARG A 550 -12.78 14.57 4.88
CA ARG A 550 -12.79 15.60 3.83
C ARG A 550 -14.20 15.91 3.33
N ALA A 551 -15.00 14.87 3.05
CA ALA A 551 -16.37 15.02 2.56
C ALA A 551 -17.25 15.75 3.58
N THR A 552 -17.07 15.45 4.86
CA THR A 552 -17.86 16.07 5.95
C THR A 552 -17.26 17.38 6.47
N GLY A 553 -15.99 17.64 6.19
CA GLY A 553 -15.26 18.81 6.67
C GLY A 553 -15.00 18.80 8.17
N LYS A 554 -15.06 17.63 8.81
CA LYS A 554 -14.90 17.49 10.26
C LYS A 554 -13.52 16.94 10.62
N SER A 555 -13.02 17.37 11.76
CA SER A 555 -11.91 16.73 12.46
C SER A 555 -12.43 15.80 13.56
N ILE A 556 -11.62 14.87 13.98
CA ILE A 556 -11.84 14.13 15.22
C ILE A 556 -10.85 14.65 16.26
N ASP A 557 -11.36 14.99 17.44
CA ASP A 557 -10.53 15.18 18.62
C ASP A 557 -10.00 13.81 19.04
N SER A 558 -8.78 13.49 18.62
CA SER A 558 -8.08 12.33 19.11
C SER A 558 -7.36 12.70 20.40
N GLU A 559 -7.44 11.82 21.40
CA GLU A 559 -6.64 11.98 22.61
C GLU A 559 -5.17 12.10 22.27
N GLU A 560 -4.47 13.03 22.92
CA GLU A 560 -3.01 13.09 22.80
C GLU A 560 -2.39 11.74 23.12
N LEU A 561 -1.55 11.23 22.21
CA LEU A 561 -0.73 10.08 22.51
C LEU A 561 0.31 10.45 23.55
N THR A 562 0.33 9.66 24.59
CA THR A 562 1.52 9.49 25.39
C THR A 562 2.51 8.60 24.62
N PHE A 563 3.80 8.61 24.96
CA PHE A 563 4.83 7.72 24.39
C PHE A 563 4.54 6.23 24.57
N ASP A 564 3.49 5.91 25.24
CA ASP A 564 2.99 4.56 25.43
C ASP A 564 1.65 4.42 24.73
N PRO A 565 1.64 4.01 23.46
CA PRO A 565 0.39 3.81 22.72
C PRO A 565 -0.55 2.82 23.40
N ASP A 566 0.00 1.88 24.17
CA ASP A 566 -0.78 0.85 24.85
C ASP A 566 -1.12 1.22 26.30
N GLY A 567 -0.65 2.34 26.81
CA GLY A 567 -0.82 2.73 28.21
C GLY A 567 -0.08 1.82 29.22
N ARG A 568 0.91 1.06 28.76
CA ARG A 568 1.61 0.03 29.56
C ARG A 568 2.92 0.52 30.18
N ARG A 569 3.43 1.66 29.75
CA ARG A 569 4.72 2.18 30.21
C ARG A 569 4.56 3.26 31.27
N ALA A 570 5.49 3.27 32.20
CA ALA A 570 5.51 4.29 33.24
C ALA A 570 5.68 5.70 32.66
N ALA A 571 5.01 6.67 33.27
CA ALA A 571 5.08 8.07 32.85
C ALA A 571 6.51 8.66 32.88
N ASP A 572 7.40 8.11 33.69
CA ASP A 572 8.81 8.46 33.80
C ASP A 572 9.62 8.04 32.53
N ASN A 573 9.14 7.10 31.72
CA ASN A 573 9.75 6.82 30.43
C ASN A 573 9.71 8.02 29.46
N ARG A 574 8.88 9.02 29.70
CA ARG A 574 8.90 10.30 28.98
C ARG A 574 10.21 11.07 29.21
N LEU A 575 10.78 10.94 30.40
CA LEU A 575 12.02 11.61 30.77
C LEU A 575 13.24 11.02 30.05
N SER A 576 13.11 9.79 29.51
CA SER A 576 14.18 9.13 28.77
C SER A 576 14.42 9.70 27.38
N LEU A 577 13.54 10.55 26.84
CA LEU A 577 13.71 11.22 25.56
C LEU A 577 14.54 12.50 25.61
N GLY A 578 14.95 12.94 26.82
CA GLY A 578 15.75 14.11 26.99
C GLY A 578 15.06 15.41 26.57
N PHE A 579 15.84 16.44 26.29
CA PHE A 579 15.30 17.68 25.73
C PHE A 579 14.88 17.48 24.28
N PRO A 580 13.70 17.98 23.88
CA PRO A 580 13.28 17.93 22.50
C PRO A 580 14.29 18.64 21.60
N SER A 581 14.81 17.93 20.62
CA SER A 581 15.75 18.45 19.63
C SER A 581 15.24 18.25 18.20
N ARG A 582 14.09 17.59 18.06
CA ARG A 582 13.36 17.37 16.80
C ARG A 582 11.88 17.62 17.01
N ALA A 583 11.19 18.08 15.96
CA ALA A 583 9.76 18.35 15.99
C ALA A 583 8.92 17.13 16.42
N TRP A 584 9.30 15.93 15.97
CA TRP A 584 8.60 14.69 16.32
C TRP A 584 8.65 14.36 17.83
N MET A 585 9.62 14.85 18.56
CA MET A 585 9.71 14.66 20.02
C MET A 585 8.67 15.49 20.77
N MET A 586 8.19 16.58 20.17
CA MET A 586 7.15 17.45 20.73
C MET A 586 5.78 17.07 20.22
N ALA A 587 5.71 16.45 19.03
CA ALA A 587 4.46 16.00 18.47
C ALA A 587 3.90 14.85 19.30
N SER A 588 2.60 14.81 19.43
CA SER A 588 1.90 13.59 19.80
C SER A 588 2.24 12.51 18.78
N LEU A 589 2.51 11.30 19.24
CA LEU A 589 2.77 10.18 18.31
C LEU A 589 1.53 9.81 17.46
N ASN A 590 0.42 10.49 17.66
CA ASN A 590 -0.83 10.28 16.97
C ASN A 590 -0.87 10.93 15.63
N ASN A 591 -0.49 12.20 15.59
CA ASN A 591 -0.81 13.04 14.45
C ASN A 591 0.47 13.61 13.88
N GLU A 592 0.96 12.97 12.85
CA GLU A 592 2.16 13.42 12.18
C GLU A 592 1.88 14.57 11.21
N ARG A 593 0.63 14.70 10.74
CA ARG A 593 0.32 15.53 9.58
C ARG A 593 -1.07 16.10 9.54
N ASP A 594 -1.74 16.18 10.65
CA ASP A 594 -3.13 16.63 10.73
C ASP A 594 -4.09 15.80 9.86
N ARG A 595 -3.74 14.53 9.62
CA ARG A 595 -4.58 13.58 8.91
C ARG A 595 -5.09 12.50 9.86
N PRO A 596 -6.38 12.23 9.87
CA PRO A 596 -6.98 11.21 10.74
C PRO A 596 -6.40 9.80 10.54
N SER A 597 -6.11 9.43 9.30
CA SER A 597 -5.55 8.11 8.98
C SER A 597 -4.10 7.92 9.42
N LEU A 598 -3.37 8.99 9.63
CA LEU A 598 -1.98 8.98 10.11
C LEU A 598 -1.89 9.10 11.62
N ASP A 599 -3.01 9.33 12.30
CA ASP A 599 -3.08 9.19 13.75
C ASP A 599 -2.78 7.76 14.14
N LEU A 600 -1.95 7.59 15.14
CA LEU A 600 -1.76 6.26 15.71
C LEU A 600 -3.04 5.81 16.43
N PRO A 601 -3.27 4.48 16.51
CA PRO A 601 -4.59 3.86 16.76
C PRO A 601 -5.21 4.12 18.13
N ARG A 602 -5.12 5.33 18.66
CA ARG A 602 -5.86 5.71 19.86
C ARG A 602 -7.23 6.29 19.60
N ALA A 603 -7.45 6.86 18.45
CA ALA A 603 -8.80 7.09 17.99
C ALA A 603 -9.41 5.73 17.64
N GLY A 604 -9.91 5.01 18.63
CA GLY A 604 -10.44 3.66 18.47
C GLY A 604 -11.45 3.58 17.34
N LEU A 605 -12.23 4.65 17.14
CA LEU A 605 -13.21 4.75 16.06
C LEU A 605 -12.55 4.79 14.67
N VAL A 606 -11.44 5.50 14.53
CA VAL A 606 -10.66 5.53 13.28
C VAL A 606 -10.02 4.18 13.03
N ALA A 607 -9.40 3.59 14.07
CA ALA A 607 -8.76 2.29 13.98
C ALA A 607 -9.73 1.18 13.59
N GLU A 608 -10.96 1.18 14.11
CA GLU A 608 -12.01 0.22 13.73
C GLU A 608 -12.30 0.26 12.22
N VAL A 609 -12.44 1.43 11.63
CA VAL A 609 -12.65 1.58 10.18
C VAL A 609 -11.42 1.15 9.41
N MET A 610 -10.23 1.60 9.81
CA MET A 610 -8.99 1.26 9.12
C MET A 610 -8.73 -0.24 9.13
N GLN A 611 -8.94 -0.92 10.26
CA GLN A 611 -8.78 -2.38 10.38
C GLN A 611 -9.75 -3.15 9.49
N ALA A 612 -11.02 -2.74 9.41
CA ALA A 612 -11.99 -3.35 8.51
C ALA A 612 -11.57 -3.25 7.04
N PHE A 613 -10.78 -2.25 6.68
CA PHE A 613 -10.24 -2.03 5.34
C PHE A 613 -8.78 -2.51 5.17
N GLY A 614 -8.30 -3.38 6.06
CA GLY A 614 -7.06 -4.12 5.92
C GLY A 614 -5.82 -3.42 6.46
N TRP A 615 -5.96 -2.31 7.20
CA TRP A 615 -4.83 -1.70 7.92
C TRP A 615 -4.45 -2.54 9.15
N GLU A 616 -3.16 -2.65 9.39
CA GLU A 616 -2.61 -3.30 10.58
C GLU A 616 -1.67 -2.34 11.32
N GLY A 617 -1.91 -2.17 12.62
CA GLY A 617 -1.08 -1.33 13.48
C GLY A 617 0.27 -1.95 13.86
N ALA A 618 0.37 -3.28 13.81
CA ALA A 618 1.56 -4.03 14.19
C ALA A 618 2.02 -4.93 13.04
N ARG A 619 2.92 -4.43 12.22
CA ARG A 619 3.45 -5.14 11.04
C ARG A 619 4.65 -5.98 11.43
N GLN A 620 4.45 -7.27 11.61
CA GLN A 620 5.55 -8.18 11.91
C GLN A 620 6.30 -8.65 10.66
N MET A 621 5.62 -8.67 9.52
CA MET A 621 6.16 -9.12 8.23
C MET A 621 5.89 -8.09 7.15
N PRO A 622 6.77 -8.02 6.12
CA PRO A 622 6.51 -7.18 4.95
C PRO A 622 5.18 -7.55 4.31
N ARG A 623 4.45 -6.54 3.88
CA ARG A 623 3.18 -6.72 3.21
C ARG A 623 3.13 -5.82 1.98
N THR A 624 3.06 -6.42 0.80
CA THR A 624 2.90 -5.68 -0.45
C THR A 624 1.42 -5.39 -0.73
N ASP A 625 0.55 -6.35 -0.40
CA ASP A 625 -0.88 -6.26 -0.61
C ASP A 625 -1.65 -6.41 0.69
N ARG A 626 -2.61 -5.54 0.86
CA ARG A 626 -3.65 -5.71 1.88
C ARG A 626 -4.78 -6.58 1.31
N PRO A 627 -5.50 -7.35 2.13
CA PRO A 627 -6.63 -8.15 1.66
C PRO A 627 -7.65 -7.27 0.92
N LEU A 628 -7.97 -7.65 -0.31
CA LEU A 628 -9.00 -6.99 -1.13
C LEU A 628 -10.31 -7.80 -1.16
N ASP A 629 -10.31 -8.98 -0.55
CA ASP A 629 -11.50 -9.84 -0.49
C ASP A 629 -12.66 -9.09 0.16
N PRO A 630 -13.88 -9.25 -0.35
CA PRO A 630 -15.05 -8.64 0.24
C PRO A 630 -15.25 -9.15 1.69
N ASP A 631 -15.30 -8.21 2.62
CA ASP A 631 -15.57 -8.49 4.04
C ASP A 631 -16.94 -7.86 4.40
N PRO A 632 -17.89 -8.64 4.93
CA PRO A 632 -19.17 -8.11 5.40
C PRO A 632 -19.05 -7.02 6.45
N LEU A 633 -17.92 -6.95 7.18
CA LEU A 633 -17.65 -5.88 8.15
C LEU A 633 -17.52 -4.51 7.48
N GLN A 634 -17.03 -4.44 6.24
CA GLN A 634 -16.77 -3.19 5.55
C GLN A 634 -18.05 -2.36 5.31
N PRO A 635 -19.10 -2.88 4.65
CA PRO A 635 -20.35 -2.14 4.53
C PRO A 635 -21.03 -1.92 5.89
N GLY A 636 -20.92 -2.87 6.82
CA GLY A 636 -21.49 -2.74 8.17
C GLY A 636 -20.89 -1.58 8.96
N ILE A 637 -19.57 -1.39 8.91
CA ILE A 637 -18.88 -0.31 9.63
C ILE A 637 -19.13 1.05 8.99
N LEU A 638 -19.31 1.11 7.67
CA LEU A 638 -19.70 2.36 6.98
C LEU A 638 -21.16 2.72 7.28
N ALA A 639 -22.03 1.73 7.35
CA ALA A 639 -23.47 1.97 7.60
C ALA A 639 -23.76 2.31 9.08
N GLN A 640 -23.08 1.66 10.04
CA GLN A 640 -23.45 1.72 11.47
C GLN A 640 -22.26 2.01 12.40
N GLY A 641 -21.04 2.17 11.87
CA GLY A 641 -19.86 2.48 12.68
C GLY A 641 -19.97 3.85 13.32
N HIS A 642 -19.51 3.97 14.56
CA HIS A 642 -19.58 5.22 15.32
C HIS A 642 -18.85 6.37 14.63
N LEU A 643 -17.73 6.12 13.95
CA LEU A 643 -17.01 7.14 13.19
C LEU A 643 -17.95 7.78 12.15
N VAL A 644 -18.59 6.97 11.31
CA VAL A 644 -19.46 7.47 10.24
C VAL A 644 -20.68 8.18 10.82
N GLN A 645 -21.27 7.64 11.89
CA GLN A 645 -22.37 8.32 12.60
C GLN A 645 -21.97 9.71 13.12
N HIS A 646 -20.73 9.88 13.61
CA HIS A 646 -20.24 11.19 14.06
C HIS A 646 -19.98 12.12 12.88
N LEU A 647 -19.44 11.59 11.80
CA LEU A 647 -19.09 12.39 10.63
C LEU A 647 -20.32 12.86 9.86
N THR A 648 -21.39 12.06 9.79
CA THR A 648 -22.61 12.42 9.07
C THR A 648 -23.53 13.38 9.83
N ARG A 649 -23.37 13.52 11.15
CA ARG A 649 -24.18 14.44 11.94
C ARG A 649 -23.88 15.90 11.62
N ALA A 650 -24.90 16.73 11.52
CA ALA A 650 -24.80 18.19 11.49
C ALA A 650 -24.59 18.73 12.91
N THR A 651 -23.34 18.73 13.38
CA THR A 651 -22.96 19.17 14.72
C THR A 651 -22.71 20.68 14.76
N GLU A 652 -22.81 21.27 15.96
CA GLU A 652 -22.58 22.69 16.17
C GLU A 652 -21.24 23.14 15.59
N GLY A 653 -21.27 24.19 14.77
CA GLY A 653 -20.08 24.74 14.11
C GLY A 653 -19.47 23.88 12.99
N SER A 654 -20.04 22.71 12.70
CA SER A 654 -19.53 21.87 11.62
C SER A 654 -19.85 22.42 10.23
N PRO A 655 -19.00 22.17 9.23
CA PRO A 655 -19.27 22.54 7.84
C PRO A 655 -20.60 21.98 7.32
N LEU A 656 -20.97 20.75 7.70
CA LEU A 656 -22.27 20.18 7.33
C LEU A 656 -23.44 20.98 7.89
N ALA A 657 -23.36 21.40 9.16
CA ALA A 657 -24.41 22.25 9.75
C ALA A 657 -24.47 23.61 9.06
N GLN A 658 -23.31 24.20 8.75
CA GLN A 658 -23.28 25.51 8.07
C GLN A 658 -23.85 25.44 6.66
N MET A 659 -23.51 24.37 5.89
CA MET A 659 -24.10 24.11 4.57
C MET A 659 -25.62 24.02 4.64
N ALA A 660 -26.16 23.30 5.63
CA ALA A 660 -27.61 23.16 5.83
C ALA A 660 -28.27 24.49 6.16
N LEU A 661 -27.62 25.35 6.94
CA LEU A 661 -28.11 26.67 7.30
C LEU A 661 -28.11 27.65 6.10
N ASP A 662 -27.03 27.64 5.31
CA ASP A 662 -26.80 28.63 4.25
C ASP A 662 -27.40 28.23 2.89
N ALA A 663 -27.80 26.95 2.71
CA ALA A 663 -28.31 26.47 1.44
C ALA A 663 -29.50 27.30 0.91
N PRO A 664 -29.45 27.79 -0.34
CA PRO A 664 -30.52 28.57 -0.92
C PRO A 664 -31.73 27.71 -1.34
N SER A 665 -31.53 26.45 -1.60
CA SER A 665 -32.59 25.50 -2.00
C SER A 665 -32.14 24.04 -1.70
N PRO A 666 -33.10 23.09 -1.61
CA PRO A 666 -32.79 21.67 -1.49
C PRO A 666 -31.94 21.16 -2.64
N GLN A 667 -32.20 21.61 -3.87
CA GLN A 667 -31.40 21.22 -5.05
C GLN A 667 -29.93 21.64 -4.90
N ALA A 668 -29.69 22.90 -4.53
CA ALA A 668 -28.31 23.39 -4.34
C ALA A 668 -27.57 22.61 -3.25
N LEU A 669 -28.26 22.22 -2.18
CA LEU A 669 -27.69 21.44 -1.09
C LEU A 669 -27.33 20.01 -1.57
N VAL A 670 -28.20 19.36 -2.34
CA VAL A 670 -27.92 18.04 -2.92
C VAL A 670 -26.76 18.12 -3.88
N ASP A 671 -26.72 19.11 -4.78
CA ASP A 671 -25.62 19.30 -5.73
C ASP A 671 -24.27 19.46 -5.01
N GLN A 672 -24.23 20.25 -3.95
CA GLN A 672 -23.04 20.49 -3.15
C GLN A 672 -22.58 19.21 -2.42
N LEU A 673 -23.51 18.43 -1.87
CA LEU A 673 -23.18 17.16 -1.22
C LEU A 673 -22.59 16.15 -2.22
N PHE A 674 -23.14 16.06 -3.44
CA PHE A 674 -22.59 15.21 -4.50
C PHE A 674 -21.16 15.63 -4.89
N GLN A 675 -20.93 16.93 -5.06
CA GLN A 675 -19.58 17.44 -5.37
C GLN A 675 -18.57 17.10 -4.26
N ARG A 676 -18.96 17.22 -3.00
CA ARG A 676 -18.09 16.90 -1.86
C ARG A 676 -17.83 15.40 -1.67
N CYS A 677 -18.87 14.58 -1.80
CA CYS A 677 -18.76 13.14 -1.54
C CYS A 677 -18.31 12.35 -2.77
N LEU A 678 -18.86 12.67 -3.94
CA LEU A 678 -18.69 11.89 -5.17
C LEU A 678 -17.92 12.64 -6.26
N THR A 679 -17.57 13.92 -6.04
CA THR A 679 -16.78 14.74 -6.98
C THR A 679 -17.46 14.92 -8.34
N ARG A 680 -18.78 14.93 -8.37
CA ARG A 680 -19.61 15.12 -9.59
C ARG A 680 -20.96 15.72 -9.25
N SER A 681 -21.67 16.19 -10.24
CA SER A 681 -23.09 16.53 -10.08
C SER A 681 -23.96 15.27 -10.10
N PRO A 682 -25.13 15.28 -9.42
CA PRO A 682 -26.09 14.18 -9.53
C PRO A 682 -26.74 14.16 -10.90
N SER A 683 -27.14 12.98 -11.37
CA SER A 683 -28.12 12.86 -12.43
C SER A 683 -29.53 13.28 -11.95
N PRO A 684 -30.45 13.64 -12.84
CA PRO A 684 -31.82 13.97 -12.46
C PRO A 684 -32.53 12.89 -11.62
N ASP A 685 -32.28 11.63 -11.95
CA ASP A 685 -32.86 10.47 -11.24
C ASP A 685 -32.27 10.28 -9.84
N GLU A 686 -31.00 10.63 -9.64
CA GLU A 686 -30.35 10.61 -8.33
C GLU A 686 -30.78 11.80 -7.47
N ALA A 687 -30.89 12.99 -8.07
CA ALA A 687 -31.23 14.21 -7.36
C ALA A 687 -32.69 14.20 -6.87
N ALA A 688 -33.63 13.75 -7.70
CA ALA A 688 -35.07 13.86 -7.43
C ALA A 688 -35.51 13.30 -6.06
N PRO A 689 -35.17 12.06 -5.66
CA PRO A 689 -35.58 11.53 -4.37
C PRO A 689 -34.92 12.26 -3.18
N LEU A 690 -33.69 12.72 -3.31
CA LEU A 690 -32.96 13.40 -2.24
C LEU A 690 -33.47 14.83 -2.06
N VAL A 691 -33.76 15.52 -3.16
CA VAL A 691 -34.40 16.85 -3.12
C VAL A 691 -35.76 16.75 -2.49
N ALA A 692 -36.58 15.78 -2.87
CA ALA A 692 -37.91 15.58 -2.27
C ALA A 692 -37.82 15.30 -0.76
N ALA A 693 -36.82 14.54 -0.31
CA ALA A 693 -36.62 14.28 1.12
C ALA A 693 -36.28 15.54 1.92
N LEU A 694 -35.58 16.50 1.30
CA LEU A 694 -35.16 17.76 1.95
C LEU A 694 -36.17 18.92 1.76
N GLU A 695 -37.08 18.83 0.78
CA GLU A 695 -38.04 19.89 0.46
C GLU A 695 -39.06 20.09 1.58
N GLU A 696 -39.51 18.98 2.20
CA GLU A 696 -40.44 19.04 3.30
C GLU A 696 -39.83 19.72 4.54
N GLY A 697 -40.31 20.92 4.87
CA GLY A 697 -39.83 21.69 6.00
C GLY A 697 -38.55 22.50 5.76
N PHE A 698 -38.06 22.58 4.53
CA PHE A 698 -36.84 23.33 4.19
C PHE A 698 -36.89 24.79 4.64
N ASP A 699 -38.02 25.49 4.40
CA ASP A 699 -38.19 26.88 4.79
C ASP A 699 -38.25 27.10 6.32
N LYS A 700 -38.49 26.03 7.08
CA LYS A 700 -38.56 26.04 8.55
C LYS A 700 -37.39 25.33 9.21
N ARG A 701 -36.37 24.96 8.42
CA ARG A 701 -35.21 24.18 8.92
C ARG A 701 -34.39 24.92 9.96
N THR A 702 -34.43 26.26 9.93
CA THR A 702 -33.71 27.12 10.89
C THR A 702 -34.61 27.51 12.04
N ARG A 703 -34.18 27.29 13.25
CA ARG A 703 -34.88 27.67 14.49
C ARG A 703 -34.53 29.10 14.87
N ALA A 704 -35.50 29.82 15.41
CA ALA A 704 -35.25 31.16 15.95
C ALA A 704 -34.23 31.09 17.10
N GLU A 705 -33.34 32.06 17.20
CA GLU A 705 -32.26 32.15 18.19
C GLU A 705 -32.78 32.00 19.65
N GLU A 706 -33.96 32.50 19.93
CA GLU A 706 -34.61 32.42 21.25
C GLU A 706 -34.97 30.99 21.67
N LEU A 707 -35.07 30.07 20.71
CA LEU A 707 -35.38 28.65 20.94
C LEU A 707 -34.10 27.76 20.98
N VAL A 708 -32.94 28.34 20.70
CA VAL A 708 -31.68 27.65 20.72
C VAL A 708 -31.14 27.62 22.13
N GLN A 709 -31.18 26.44 22.77
CA GLN A 709 -30.52 26.27 24.06
C GLN A 709 -29.03 25.96 23.82
N PRO A 710 -28.11 26.61 24.55
CA PRO A 710 -26.69 26.28 24.46
C PRO A 710 -26.45 24.81 24.83
N THR A 711 -25.59 24.16 24.09
CA THR A 711 -25.20 22.80 24.40
C THR A 711 -24.55 22.76 25.78
N PRO A 712 -25.00 21.88 26.69
CA PRO A 712 -24.36 21.72 27.99
C PRO A 712 -22.87 21.34 27.78
N ILE A 713 -21.99 22.10 28.41
CA ILE A 713 -20.55 21.75 28.42
C ILE A 713 -20.36 20.56 29.35
N ASP A 714 -19.83 19.48 28.84
CA ASP A 714 -19.48 18.32 29.65
C ASP A 714 -18.41 18.72 30.72
N GLU A 715 -18.61 18.27 31.93
CA GLU A 715 -17.62 18.47 32.99
C GLU A 715 -16.30 17.77 32.61
N LEU A 716 -15.17 18.47 32.79
CA LEU A 716 -13.85 17.90 32.52
C LEU A 716 -13.61 16.68 33.42
N LEU A 717 -13.40 15.53 32.80
CA LEU A 717 -13.06 14.31 33.53
C LEU A 717 -11.56 14.34 33.92
N PRO A 718 -11.24 13.87 35.13
CA PRO A 718 -9.85 13.68 35.51
C PRO A 718 -9.14 12.73 34.54
N ARG A 719 -7.94 13.08 34.12
CA ARG A 719 -7.16 12.23 33.21
C ARG A 719 -6.71 10.95 33.92
N VAL A 720 -7.07 9.79 33.39
CA VAL A 720 -6.55 8.49 33.85
C VAL A 720 -5.25 8.21 33.10
N THR A 721 -4.17 8.15 33.87
CA THR A 721 -2.82 7.85 33.37
C THR A 721 -2.31 6.58 34.05
N TRP A 722 -1.18 6.08 33.61
CA TRP A 722 -0.53 4.94 34.28
C TRP A 722 -0.29 5.21 35.77
N SER A 723 0.01 6.43 36.16
CA SER A 723 0.29 6.79 37.55
C SER A 723 -0.94 6.70 38.48
N ASN A 724 -2.14 6.84 37.94
CA ASN A 724 -3.38 6.86 38.72
C ASN A 724 -4.41 5.78 38.30
N HIS A 725 -4.04 4.85 37.42
CA HIS A 725 -4.97 3.83 36.92
C HIS A 725 -5.48 2.86 38.00
N LEU A 726 -4.79 2.77 39.11
CA LEU A 726 -5.18 1.93 40.24
C LEU A 726 -6.13 2.60 41.23
N VAL A 727 -6.43 3.89 41.06
CA VAL A 727 -7.43 4.54 41.92
C VAL A 727 -8.82 3.95 41.64
N PRO A 728 -9.69 3.83 42.67
CA PRO A 728 -11.00 3.16 42.50
C PRO A 728 -11.88 3.78 41.40
N GLN A 729 -11.73 5.08 41.16
CA GLN A 729 -12.52 5.82 40.18
C GLN A 729 -12.01 5.68 38.74
N ALA A 730 -10.79 5.15 38.51
CA ALA A 730 -10.15 5.12 37.19
C ALA A 730 -11.00 4.39 36.15
N THR A 731 -11.54 3.22 36.49
CA THR A 731 -12.44 2.45 35.60
C THR A 731 -13.70 3.24 35.25
N THR A 732 -14.32 3.90 36.23
CA THR A 732 -15.53 4.72 36.01
C THR A 732 -15.24 5.88 35.07
N ILE A 733 -14.12 6.55 35.27
CA ILE A 733 -13.69 7.68 34.43
C ILE A 733 -13.44 7.20 33.00
N GLN A 734 -12.70 6.09 32.83
CA GLN A 734 -12.45 5.51 31.51
C GLN A 734 -13.73 5.08 30.79
N MET A 735 -14.66 4.45 31.51
CA MET A 735 -15.97 4.09 30.96
C MET A 735 -16.79 5.33 30.55
N GLU A 736 -16.72 6.41 31.32
CA GLU A 736 -17.41 7.65 30.98
C GLU A 736 -16.74 8.35 29.78
N MET A 737 -15.41 8.35 29.70
CA MET A 737 -14.67 8.85 28.52
C MET A 737 -15.07 8.07 27.27
N GLN A 738 -15.10 6.74 27.33
CA GLN A 738 -15.54 5.90 26.20
C GLN A 738 -17.02 6.17 25.82
N ARG A 739 -17.89 6.36 26.80
CA ARG A 739 -19.29 6.71 26.56
C ARG A 739 -19.42 8.05 25.86
N ARG A 740 -18.67 9.07 26.28
CA ARG A 740 -18.63 10.38 25.62
C ARG A 740 -18.10 10.30 24.22
N ALA A 741 -16.99 9.59 24.01
CA ALA A 741 -16.43 9.35 22.68
C ALA A 741 -17.46 8.69 21.73
N ARG A 742 -18.18 7.67 22.21
CA ARG A 742 -19.25 7.02 21.42
C ARG A 742 -20.47 7.90 21.18
N ARG A 743 -20.81 8.79 22.11
CA ARG A 743 -21.90 9.75 21.93
C ARG A 743 -21.58 10.77 20.85
N GLY A 744 -20.32 11.18 20.77
CA GLY A 744 -19.86 12.23 19.87
C GLY A 744 -20.39 13.63 20.21
N PRO A 745 -20.05 14.63 19.40
CA PRO A 745 -20.47 16.01 19.60
C PRO A 745 -22.00 16.17 19.43
N ALA A 746 -22.55 17.18 20.08
CA ALA A 746 -23.97 17.48 20.01
C ALA A 746 -24.38 17.98 18.62
N ALA A 747 -25.60 17.65 18.22
CA ALA A 747 -26.18 18.17 16.99
C ALA A 747 -26.41 19.69 17.08
N ASP A 748 -26.33 20.37 15.95
CA ASP A 748 -26.55 21.82 15.90
C ASP A 748 -28.00 22.17 16.27
N ALA A 749 -28.17 22.87 17.39
CA ALA A 749 -29.46 23.24 17.92
C ALA A 749 -30.21 24.31 17.08
N ARG A 750 -29.50 24.96 16.13
CA ARG A 750 -30.10 25.95 15.18
C ARG A 750 -30.91 25.25 14.09
N LEU A 751 -30.68 23.96 13.85
CA LEU A 751 -31.43 23.19 12.87
C LEU A 751 -32.64 22.51 13.51
N GLU A 752 -33.75 22.47 12.78
CA GLU A 752 -34.95 21.78 13.20
C GLU A 752 -34.65 20.24 13.23
N PRO A 753 -34.95 19.55 14.36
CA PRO A 753 -34.45 18.17 14.54
C PRO A 753 -34.90 17.18 13.48
N LEU A 754 -36.16 17.13 13.08
CA LEU A 754 -36.67 16.18 12.10
C LEU A 754 -36.12 16.44 10.69
N TRP A 755 -35.98 17.72 10.34
CA TRP A 755 -35.39 18.10 9.07
C TRP A 755 -33.89 17.80 9.06
N ARG A 756 -33.17 18.06 10.15
CA ARG A 756 -31.77 17.75 10.31
C ARG A 756 -31.50 16.24 10.16
N GLU A 757 -32.32 15.40 10.81
CA GLU A 757 -32.19 13.93 10.69
C GLU A 757 -32.29 13.47 9.22
N ARG A 758 -33.27 13.99 8.46
CA ARG A 758 -33.39 13.71 7.02
C ARG A 758 -32.18 14.19 6.22
N TYR A 759 -31.62 15.32 6.56
CA TYR A 759 -30.41 15.84 5.95
C TYR A 759 -29.20 14.93 6.26
N GLU A 760 -29.04 14.52 7.51
CA GLU A 760 -28.02 13.56 7.94
C GLU A 760 -28.17 12.21 7.22
N ASP A 761 -29.39 11.73 6.98
CA ASP A 761 -29.68 10.54 6.20
C ASP A 761 -29.26 10.69 4.72
N VAL A 762 -29.44 11.87 4.13
CA VAL A 762 -28.94 12.16 2.77
C VAL A 762 -27.41 12.10 2.74
N VAL A 763 -26.71 12.72 3.68
CA VAL A 763 -25.25 12.64 3.78
C VAL A 763 -24.80 11.19 3.95
N TRP A 764 -25.46 10.46 4.85
CA TRP A 764 -25.19 9.05 5.10
C TRP A 764 -25.37 8.20 3.83
N SER A 765 -26.42 8.44 3.05
CA SER A 765 -26.68 7.69 1.82
C SER A 765 -25.59 7.86 0.77
N LEU A 766 -25.01 9.06 0.63
CA LEU A 766 -23.93 9.35 -0.29
C LEU A 766 -22.60 8.70 0.16
N ILE A 767 -22.30 8.71 1.45
CA ILE A 767 -21.11 8.04 2.00
C ILE A 767 -21.21 6.52 1.86
N ASN A 768 -22.42 5.96 1.95
CA ASN A 768 -22.67 4.52 1.77
C ASN A 768 -22.91 4.11 0.30
N ALA A 769 -22.90 5.06 -0.64
CA ALA A 769 -22.92 4.73 -2.05
C ALA A 769 -21.66 3.94 -2.42
N SER A 770 -21.81 2.89 -3.23
CA SER A 770 -20.67 2.06 -3.66
C SER A 770 -19.58 2.90 -4.35
N GLU A 771 -19.96 3.93 -5.09
CA GLU A 771 -19.05 4.87 -5.76
C GLU A 771 -18.11 5.59 -4.79
N PHE A 772 -18.55 5.84 -3.54
CA PHE A 772 -17.72 6.56 -2.56
C PHE A 772 -16.40 5.86 -2.28
N VAL A 773 -16.41 4.54 -2.16
CA VAL A 773 -15.23 3.74 -1.79
C VAL A 773 -14.34 3.34 -2.96
N TRP A 774 -14.78 3.57 -4.21
CA TRP A 774 -14.03 3.18 -5.39
C TRP A 774 -13.33 4.37 -6.06
N ILE A 775 -12.14 4.08 -6.56
CA ILE A 775 -11.39 4.99 -7.44
C ILE A 775 -11.91 4.77 -8.87
N PRO A 776 -12.39 5.81 -9.55
CA PRO A 776 -13.04 5.74 -10.86
C PRO A 776 -12.31 4.94 -11.92
#